data_72efe78e16b8e25c1d872b9fc96050ea
#
_entry.id   72efe78e16b8e25c1d872b9fc96050ea
#
_cell.length_a   1.000
_cell.length_b   1.000
_cell.length_c   1.000
_cell.angle_alpha   90.00
_cell.angle_beta   90.00
_cell.angle_gamma   90.00
#
_symmetry.space_group_name_H-M   'P 1'
#
loop_
_entity.id
_entity.type
_entity.pdbx_description
1 polymer ?
#
loop_
_entity_poly.entity_id
_entity_poly.type
_entity_poly.pdbx_seq_one_letter_code
_entity_poly.pdbx_strand_id
1 'polypeptide(L)'
;MTRDGGYGHVLPVTPTDKCWRQTFKALTRGCIMWDSSYHKLVEICGDKSELISQLNTLTSADTDQVFEHGPGEKQATLYHPGEYPGGVVGSIKYCWRPRQTDDETDTMWIWCHPAFHEEVVKLLKQSLSLEDSVEDTEMIAEETVSESIEDKAPIVQDKVGEIKLKPKSLPSKTMINSSGVMATFLENKLNRLQLKGPKSLDVVRDTFEFVKDTDSIDKNSSLSQYYSQKVIDQTILKSENFHPGTVLGVIVEDPRRNLPVHKEKIEESNNVKTSEGLSSSWSLQESGLWSEDVRHDVSHHKLSDFEINKQRQSDHINHPNIISLVPVMLVVTEQGCDLIIPPGWCMAFWMRLVYAGVKVGGLQEMKQCELESGTSSSAEFEDSGWVRTESARRSEEMRRKYFQFPPDKRPNYNVLGTPSPFSRPWSSLTGHQDWFVLRDTAVLAKLRERRESVALANTERTLVVVNLKIEGKGRLSENTGIYLPLDCDLETDDFCLEEPKHNDDHESKRKQTRSQHQSRLKQLKRQAKKIRQKRTQLLLETAAAGENSADHNKAETIEVSLKALKGLCEEEKSTYKDTNERLWESESYDKLRDHNCRTLIGWVVDGGYSLRQGGEVGVGLISLSSVNNKIPLRVLTRQPDNSSFRFASLKLS
;
A
#
# COMPACT_ATOMS: atom_id res chain seq x y z
N MET A 1 -0.49 6.50 14.75
CA MET A 1 -0.25 5.18 14.15
C MET A 1 -1.59 4.46 14.07
N THR A 2 -2.10 4.23 12.90
CA THR A 2 -3.25 3.34 12.70
C THR A 2 -2.73 1.91 12.78
N ARG A 3 -3.30 1.14 13.70
CA ARG A 3 -3.00 -0.28 13.91
C ARG A 3 -3.71 -1.18 12.91
N ASP A 4 -3.80 -0.83 11.65
CA ASP A 4 -4.39 -1.71 10.62
C ASP A 4 -3.95 -1.24 9.23
N GLY A 5 -2.75 -1.58 8.86
CA GLY A 5 -2.53 -1.89 7.48
C GLY A 5 -2.90 -3.36 7.32
N GLY A 6 -4.02 -3.73 6.71
CA GLY A 6 -4.57 -5.09 6.60
C GLY A 6 -3.64 -6.19 6.06
N TYR A 7 -2.35 -6.08 6.26
CA TYR A 7 -1.28 -6.93 5.72
C TYR A 7 -0.37 -7.49 6.82
N GLY A 8 -0.83 -7.52 8.08
CA GLY A 8 -0.05 -8.04 9.21
C GLY A 8 1.09 -7.12 9.70
N HIS A 9 1.26 -5.94 9.10
CA HIS A 9 2.31 -4.98 9.48
C HIS A 9 1.72 -3.68 10.03
N VAL A 10 2.40 -3.07 11.01
CA VAL A 10 2.06 -1.74 11.54
C VAL A 10 2.88 -0.70 10.77
N LEU A 11 2.24 -0.02 9.81
CA LEU A 11 2.90 0.96 8.96
C LEU A 11 2.64 2.39 9.44
N PRO A 12 3.64 3.32 9.32
CA PRO A 12 3.45 4.71 9.66
C PRO A 12 2.55 5.40 8.61
N VAL A 13 1.49 6.05 9.06
CA VAL A 13 0.58 6.78 8.17
C VAL A 13 1.17 8.12 7.76
N THR A 14 1.71 8.87 8.72
CA THR A 14 2.34 10.18 8.51
C THR A 14 3.54 10.35 9.44
N PRO A 15 4.55 11.15 9.05
CA PRO A 15 5.62 11.55 9.96
C PRO A 15 5.09 12.50 11.06
N THR A 16 5.89 12.71 12.09
CA THR A 16 5.52 13.52 13.26
C THR A 16 5.34 15.00 12.91
N ASP A 17 6.15 15.53 12.02
CA ASP A 17 6.20 16.95 11.65
C ASP A 17 5.08 17.41 10.70
N LYS A 18 4.28 16.51 10.14
CA LYS A 18 3.07 16.75 9.32
C LYS A 18 3.16 17.97 8.38
N CYS A 19 4.33 18.25 7.83
CA CYS A 19 4.59 19.41 6.98
C CYS A 19 4.77 19.03 5.51
N TRP A 20 3.66 18.95 4.77
CA TRP A 20 3.68 18.57 3.35
C TRP A 20 4.58 19.47 2.49
N ARG A 21 4.64 20.77 2.73
CA ARG A 21 5.52 21.68 1.97
C ARG A 21 7.01 21.30 2.09
N GLN A 22 7.45 20.86 3.26
CA GLN A 22 8.83 20.40 3.45
C GLN A 22 9.06 19.06 2.76
N THR A 23 8.09 18.16 2.84
CA THR A 23 8.10 16.87 2.13
C THR A 23 8.17 17.07 0.62
N PHE A 24 7.34 17.96 0.08
CA PHE A 24 7.37 18.33 -1.34
C PHE A 24 8.71 18.97 -1.76
N LYS A 25 9.29 19.83 -0.91
CA LYS A 25 10.63 20.37 -1.16
C LYS A 25 11.69 19.27 -1.17
N ALA A 26 11.61 18.30 -0.27
CA ALA A 26 12.50 17.14 -0.26
C ALA A 26 12.34 16.28 -1.54
N LEU A 27 11.10 16.03 -1.96
CA LEU A 27 10.81 15.31 -3.19
C LEU A 27 11.33 16.00 -4.46
N THR A 28 11.27 17.33 -4.52
CA THR A 28 11.62 18.12 -5.73
C THR A 28 13.06 18.61 -5.78
N ARG A 29 13.72 18.75 -4.64
CA ARG A 29 15.07 19.37 -4.52
C ARG A 29 16.01 18.64 -3.57
N GLY A 30 15.57 17.55 -2.96
CA GLY A 30 16.31 16.83 -1.92
C GLY A 30 16.12 15.33 -2.04
N CYS A 31 15.86 14.70 -0.88
CA CYS A 31 15.60 13.28 -0.75
C CYS A 31 14.57 13.01 0.35
N ILE A 32 13.65 12.11 0.09
CA ILE A 32 12.69 11.56 1.05
C ILE A 32 12.79 10.04 1.06
N MET A 33 12.61 9.43 2.23
CA MET A 33 12.79 8.00 2.46
C MET A 33 11.54 7.35 3.03
N TRP A 34 11.26 6.13 2.59
CA TRP A 34 10.24 5.23 3.13
C TRP A 34 10.83 3.87 3.44
N ASP A 35 10.28 3.21 4.45
CA ASP A 35 10.54 1.80 4.71
C ASP A 35 9.58 0.94 3.89
N SER A 36 10.12 0.20 2.94
CA SER A 36 9.40 -0.76 2.08
C SER A 36 9.74 -2.22 2.44
N SER A 37 10.34 -2.45 3.61
CA SER A 37 10.74 -3.80 4.06
C SER A 37 9.56 -4.75 4.29
N TYR A 38 8.33 -4.21 4.35
CA TYR A 38 7.11 -5.00 4.46
C TYR A 38 6.72 -5.73 3.15
N HIS A 39 7.35 -5.40 2.02
CA HIS A 39 7.18 -6.15 0.78
C HIS A 39 7.72 -7.58 0.97
N LYS A 40 6.99 -8.54 0.41
CA LYS A 40 7.35 -9.95 0.49
C LYS A 40 8.35 -10.29 -0.61
N LEU A 41 9.37 -11.06 -0.23
CA LEU A 41 10.39 -11.53 -1.15
C LEU A 41 10.29 -13.04 -1.32
N VAL A 42 10.26 -13.49 -2.57
CA VAL A 42 10.32 -14.90 -2.96
C VAL A 42 11.58 -15.10 -3.79
N GLU A 43 12.40 -16.06 -3.40
CA GLU A 43 13.55 -16.53 -4.16
C GLU A 43 13.13 -17.77 -4.94
N ILE A 44 13.34 -17.78 -6.25
CA ILE A 44 13.03 -18.91 -7.14
C ILE A 44 14.34 -19.37 -7.77
N CYS A 45 14.60 -20.67 -7.68
CA CYS A 45 15.78 -21.31 -8.22
C CYS A 45 15.36 -22.46 -9.14
N GLY A 46 15.99 -22.57 -10.32
CA GLY A 46 15.68 -23.66 -11.27
C GLY A 46 16.31 -23.46 -12.64
N ASP A 47 15.92 -24.30 -13.60
CA ASP A 47 16.32 -24.12 -14.99
C ASP A 47 15.74 -22.82 -15.57
N LYS A 48 16.61 -22.01 -16.12
CA LYS A 48 16.27 -20.70 -16.69
C LYS A 48 15.15 -20.78 -17.74
N SER A 49 15.24 -21.75 -18.64
CA SER A 49 14.31 -21.85 -19.78
C SER A 49 12.93 -22.26 -19.29
N GLU A 50 12.86 -23.15 -18.32
CA GLU A 50 11.64 -23.57 -17.65
C GLU A 50 11.01 -22.39 -16.89
N LEU A 51 11.79 -21.69 -16.06
CA LEU A 51 11.31 -20.54 -15.30
C LEU A 51 10.73 -19.44 -16.20
N ILE A 52 11.44 -19.03 -17.24
CA ILE A 52 10.97 -18.00 -18.17
C ILE A 52 9.70 -18.44 -18.90
N SER A 53 9.66 -19.68 -19.39
CA SER A 53 8.49 -20.21 -20.09
C SER A 53 7.25 -20.22 -19.21
N GLN A 54 7.36 -20.73 -17.98
CA GLN A 54 6.23 -20.84 -17.06
C GLN A 54 5.77 -19.47 -16.54
N LEU A 55 6.69 -18.59 -16.16
CA LEU A 55 6.36 -17.27 -15.64
C LEU A 55 5.76 -16.35 -16.70
N ASN A 56 6.17 -16.47 -17.96
CA ASN A 56 5.56 -15.69 -19.05
C ASN A 56 4.08 -16.06 -19.28
N THR A 57 3.62 -17.24 -18.89
CA THR A 57 2.19 -17.58 -18.94
C THR A 57 1.33 -16.74 -17.98
N LEU A 58 1.95 -16.13 -16.98
CA LEU A 58 1.33 -15.25 -15.98
C LEU A 58 1.32 -13.78 -16.39
N THR A 59 1.80 -13.45 -17.59
CA THR A 59 1.89 -12.06 -18.08
C THR A 59 0.97 -11.83 -19.28
N SER A 60 1.04 -10.65 -19.90
CA SER A 60 0.25 -10.33 -21.08
C SER A 60 0.67 -11.20 -22.27
N ALA A 61 -0.31 -11.74 -23.00
CA ALA A 61 -0.08 -12.58 -24.17
C ALA A 61 0.59 -11.84 -25.37
N ASP A 62 0.54 -10.52 -25.39
CA ASP A 62 0.95 -9.69 -26.53
C ASP A 62 2.40 -9.19 -26.45
N THR A 63 3.08 -9.38 -25.32
CA THR A 63 4.48 -8.99 -25.13
C THR A 63 5.35 -10.23 -25.07
N ASP A 64 6.09 -10.48 -26.15
CA ASP A 64 7.14 -11.49 -26.16
C ASP A 64 8.10 -11.25 -24.98
N GLN A 65 8.15 -12.23 -24.06
CA GLN A 65 9.16 -12.34 -23.00
C GLN A 65 9.24 -11.17 -22.01
N VAL A 66 8.20 -10.98 -21.17
CA VAL A 66 8.26 -10.06 -20.03
C VAL A 66 9.35 -10.48 -19.04
N PHE A 67 9.46 -11.80 -18.75
CA PHE A 67 10.54 -12.35 -17.93
C PHE A 67 11.76 -12.65 -18.77
N GLU A 68 12.54 -11.63 -19.08
CA GLU A 68 13.83 -11.77 -19.73
C GLU A 68 14.96 -12.01 -18.71
N HIS A 69 15.87 -12.93 -19.03
CA HIS A 69 17.12 -13.06 -18.29
C HIS A 69 18.06 -11.94 -18.65
N GLY A 70 18.41 -11.13 -17.67
CA GLY A 70 19.30 -10.01 -17.86
C GLY A 70 19.63 -9.33 -16.54
N PRO A 71 20.69 -8.50 -16.50
CA PRO A 71 21.04 -7.75 -15.31
C PRO A 71 20.02 -6.65 -15.03
N GLY A 72 19.96 -6.21 -13.78
CA GLY A 72 19.08 -5.16 -13.31
C GLY A 72 17.78 -5.65 -12.72
N GLU A 73 17.07 -4.74 -12.05
CA GLU A 73 15.71 -4.96 -11.55
C GLU A 73 14.71 -4.55 -12.64
N LYS A 74 13.79 -5.44 -12.93
CA LYS A 74 12.70 -5.23 -13.89
C LYS A 74 11.35 -5.32 -13.18
N GLN A 75 10.31 -4.82 -13.83
CA GLN A 75 8.94 -4.86 -13.33
C GLN A 75 8.07 -5.68 -14.29
N ALA A 76 7.14 -6.46 -13.74
CA ALA A 76 6.15 -7.22 -14.48
C ALA A 76 4.78 -7.10 -13.82
N THR A 77 3.72 -7.13 -14.62
CA THR A 77 2.34 -7.24 -14.13
C THR A 77 1.87 -8.68 -14.30
N LEU A 78 1.40 -9.27 -13.20
CA LEU A 78 0.89 -10.64 -13.18
C LEU A 78 -0.61 -10.67 -13.40
N TYR A 79 -1.05 -11.68 -14.14
CA TYR A 79 -2.44 -12.00 -14.44
C TYR A 79 -2.73 -13.48 -14.11
N HIS A 80 -3.98 -13.80 -13.90
CA HIS A 80 -4.40 -15.20 -13.90
C HIS A 80 -4.22 -15.81 -15.30
N PRO A 81 -3.77 -17.07 -15.39
CA PRO A 81 -3.48 -17.70 -16.67
C PRO A 81 -4.69 -17.66 -17.61
N GLY A 82 -4.51 -17.10 -18.81
CA GLY A 82 -5.55 -17.02 -19.83
C GLY A 82 -6.65 -15.98 -19.62
N GLU A 83 -6.59 -15.15 -18.58
CA GLU A 83 -7.59 -14.10 -18.31
C GLU A 83 -7.21 -12.71 -18.82
N TYR A 84 -6.01 -12.53 -19.38
CA TYR A 84 -5.60 -11.24 -19.96
C TYR A 84 -6.63 -10.75 -21.03
N PRO A 85 -6.99 -9.45 -21.04
CA PRO A 85 -6.49 -8.32 -20.28
C PRO A 85 -7.13 -8.10 -18.89
N GLY A 86 -8.10 -8.92 -18.50
CA GLY A 86 -8.66 -8.99 -17.16
C GLY A 86 -7.80 -9.81 -16.21
N GLY A 87 -8.35 -10.19 -15.05
CA GLY A 87 -7.70 -11.12 -14.12
C GLY A 87 -6.35 -10.64 -13.57
N VAL A 88 -6.14 -9.33 -13.48
CA VAL A 88 -4.89 -8.79 -12.96
C VAL A 88 -4.74 -9.07 -11.46
N VAL A 89 -3.55 -9.52 -11.08
CA VAL A 89 -3.17 -9.76 -9.69
C VAL A 89 -2.44 -8.56 -9.10
N GLY A 90 -1.38 -8.12 -9.77
CA GLY A 90 -0.62 -6.95 -9.32
C GLY A 90 0.73 -6.83 -10.01
N SER A 91 1.44 -5.76 -9.68
CA SER A 91 2.79 -5.50 -10.18
C SER A 91 3.84 -6.05 -9.22
N ILE A 92 4.80 -6.78 -9.78
CA ILE A 92 5.95 -7.31 -9.09
C ILE A 92 7.24 -6.68 -9.62
N LYS A 93 8.28 -6.68 -8.80
CA LYS A 93 9.65 -6.40 -9.24
C LYS A 93 10.45 -7.68 -9.19
N TYR A 94 11.30 -7.91 -10.17
CA TYR A 94 12.15 -9.09 -10.20
C TYR A 94 13.57 -8.77 -10.61
N CYS A 95 14.52 -9.58 -10.13
CA CYS A 95 15.94 -9.41 -10.37
C CYS A 95 16.61 -10.79 -10.40
N TRP A 96 17.34 -11.07 -11.49
CA TRP A 96 18.13 -12.30 -11.61
C TRP A 96 19.45 -12.19 -10.86
N ARG A 97 19.87 -13.25 -10.18
CA ARG A 97 21.19 -13.33 -9.56
C ARG A 97 22.26 -13.47 -10.66
N PRO A 98 23.41 -12.76 -10.54
CA PRO A 98 24.56 -13.03 -11.40
C PRO A 98 25.01 -14.49 -11.25
N ARG A 99 25.15 -15.16 -12.38
CA ARG A 99 25.56 -16.57 -12.40
C ARG A 99 27.02 -16.70 -11.96
N GLN A 100 27.31 -17.56 -11.01
CA GLN A 100 28.66 -17.97 -10.66
C GLN A 100 29.09 -19.14 -11.54
N THR A 101 30.39 -19.36 -11.71
CA THR A 101 30.95 -20.40 -12.60
C THR A 101 30.50 -21.82 -12.24
N ASP A 102 30.16 -22.05 -10.99
CA ASP A 102 29.79 -23.35 -10.45
C ASP A 102 28.29 -23.55 -10.26
N ASP A 103 27.45 -22.53 -10.56
CA ASP A 103 26.00 -22.62 -10.43
C ASP A 103 25.40 -23.45 -11.57
N GLU A 104 24.75 -24.58 -11.23
CA GLU A 104 23.99 -25.41 -12.18
C GLU A 104 22.62 -24.80 -12.51
N THR A 105 22.06 -24.01 -11.59
CA THR A 105 20.72 -23.42 -11.68
C THR A 105 20.77 -21.90 -11.61
N ASP A 106 19.78 -21.25 -12.23
CA ASP A 106 19.61 -19.79 -12.18
C ASP A 106 18.66 -19.42 -11.02
N THR A 107 18.96 -18.31 -10.35
CA THR A 107 18.19 -17.81 -9.20
C THR A 107 17.60 -16.43 -9.51
N MET A 108 16.35 -16.21 -9.11
CA MET A 108 15.64 -14.94 -9.27
C MET A 108 14.96 -14.54 -7.98
N TRP A 109 15.02 -13.26 -7.64
CA TRP A 109 14.23 -12.65 -6.58
C TRP A 109 12.99 -11.97 -7.14
N ILE A 110 11.85 -12.20 -6.51
CA ILE A 110 10.56 -11.56 -6.82
C ILE A 110 10.07 -10.81 -5.59
N TRP A 111 9.89 -9.51 -5.73
CA TRP A 111 9.32 -8.63 -4.73
C TRP A 111 7.86 -8.35 -5.06
N CYS A 112 6.95 -8.60 -4.11
CA CYS A 112 5.54 -8.29 -4.26
C CYS A 112 4.98 -7.57 -3.01
N HIS A 113 3.92 -6.80 -3.23
CA HIS A 113 3.22 -6.16 -2.13
C HIS A 113 2.42 -7.19 -1.32
N PRO A 114 2.39 -7.13 0.02
CA PRO A 114 1.72 -8.13 0.85
C PRO A 114 0.20 -8.24 0.59
N ALA A 115 -0.43 -7.22 0.03
CA ALA A 115 -1.85 -7.21 -0.30
C ALA A 115 -2.29 -8.34 -1.25
N PHE A 116 -1.41 -8.75 -2.14
CA PHE A 116 -1.67 -9.81 -3.13
C PHE A 116 -0.63 -10.94 -3.09
N HIS A 117 0.21 -10.97 -2.04
CA HIS A 117 1.23 -12.01 -1.89
C HIS A 117 0.65 -13.44 -1.89
N GLU A 118 -0.45 -13.68 -1.16
CA GLU A 118 -1.09 -14.99 -1.14
C GLU A 118 -1.56 -15.45 -2.52
N GLU A 119 -2.03 -14.51 -3.33
CA GLU A 119 -2.47 -14.77 -4.70
C GLU A 119 -1.27 -15.06 -5.60
N VAL A 120 -0.16 -14.32 -5.46
CA VAL A 120 1.12 -14.61 -6.16
C VAL A 120 1.63 -16.00 -5.79
N VAL A 121 1.60 -16.37 -4.51
CA VAL A 121 2.02 -17.73 -4.07
C VAL A 121 1.17 -18.81 -4.71
N LYS A 122 -0.15 -18.63 -4.81
CA LYS A 122 -1.04 -19.58 -5.49
C LYS A 122 -0.71 -19.69 -6.97
N LEU A 123 -0.47 -18.56 -7.64
CA LEU A 123 -0.08 -18.56 -9.06
C LEU A 123 1.25 -19.26 -9.29
N LEU A 124 2.26 -18.99 -8.47
CA LEU A 124 3.57 -19.65 -8.56
C LEU A 124 3.45 -21.16 -8.31
N LYS A 125 2.66 -21.57 -7.31
CA LYS A 125 2.38 -23.00 -7.05
C LYS A 125 1.75 -23.68 -8.27
N GLN A 126 0.76 -23.03 -8.88
CA GLN A 126 0.07 -23.60 -10.05
C GLN A 126 0.95 -23.62 -11.29
N SER A 127 1.62 -22.51 -11.62
CA SER A 127 2.42 -22.39 -12.83
C SER A 127 3.69 -23.24 -12.77
N LEU A 128 4.38 -23.29 -11.63
CA LEU A 128 5.62 -24.04 -11.45
C LEU A 128 5.39 -25.44 -10.85
N SER A 129 4.13 -25.86 -10.62
CA SER A 129 3.76 -27.14 -10.02
C SER A 129 4.49 -27.42 -8.71
N LEU A 130 4.55 -26.41 -7.81
CA LEU A 130 5.28 -26.50 -6.55
C LEU A 130 4.45 -27.20 -5.46
N GLU A 131 5.09 -28.07 -4.69
CA GLU A 131 4.54 -28.73 -3.52
C GLU A 131 5.28 -28.30 -2.25
N ASP A 132 4.59 -28.30 -1.10
CA ASP A 132 5.23 -27.96 0.18
C ASP A 132 6.27 -29.05 0.51
N SER A 133 7.48 -28.67 0.92
CA SER A 133 8.52 -29.62 1.29
C SER A 133 8.12 -30.43 2.54
N VAL A 134 8.44 -31.71 2.57
CA VAL A 134 8.05 -32.64 3.64
C VAL A 134 8.61 -32.21 5.01
N GLU A 135 9.76 -31.52 5.03
CA GLU A 135 10.41 -31.04 6.25
C GLU A 135 9.57 -29.99 7.00
N ASP A 136 8.80 -29.16 6.28
CA ASP A 136 7.93 -28.14 6.89
C ASP A 136 6.69 -28.75 7.57
N THR A 137 6.27 -29.94 7.16
CA THR A 137 5.07 -30.61 7.70
C THR A 137 5.34 -31.25 9.06
N GLU A 138 6.57 -31.70 9.33
CA GLU A 138 6.96 -32.29 10.63
C GLU A 138 7.14 -31.19 11.70
N MET A 139 7.69 -30.01 11.35
CA MET A 139 7.88 -28.91 12.28
C MET A 139 6.56 -28.26 12.75
N ILE A 140 5.55 -28.17 11.87
CA ILE A 140 4.22 -27.64 12.24
C ILE A 140 3.49 -28.61 13.19
N ALA A 141 3.73 -29.92 13.07
CA ALA A 141 3.15 -30.93 13.97
C ALA A 141 3.76 -30.88 15.38
N GLU A 142 5.04 -30.51 15.52
CA GLU A 142 5.70 -30.37 16.82
C GLU A 142 5.33 -29.04 17.53
N GLU A 143 5.13 -27.92 16.80
CA GLU A 143 4.69 -26.64 17.39
C GLU A 143 3.24 -26.69 17.91
N THR A 144 2.35 -27.43 17.27
CA THR A 144 0.95 -27.56 17.72
C THR A 144 0.79 -28.41 18.98
N VAL A 145 1.79 -29.17 19.37
CA VAL A 145 1.78 -29.99 20.61
C VAL A 145 2.37 -29.23 21.82
N SER A 146 3.15 -28.15 21.60
CA SER A 146 3.83 -27.41 22.68
C SER A 146 3.08 -26.18 23.20
N GLU A 147 1.97 -25.72 22.58
CA GLU A 147 1.21 -24.55 23.02
C GLU A 147 0.10 -24.81 24.05
N SER A 148 -0.04 -26.01 24.57
CA SER A 148 -1.05 -26.32 25.57
C SER A 148 -0.46 -26.63 26.94
N ILE A 149 0.29 -25.73 27.57
CA ILE A 149 0.48 -25.72 29.03
C ILE A 149 1.23 -24.43 29.44
N GLU A 150 0.54 -23.71 30.37
CA GLU A 150 1.04 -22.76 31.41
C GLU A 150 0.93 -21.24 31.18
N ASP A 151 -0.29 -20.77 31.49
CA ASP A 151 -0.50 -19.53 32.24
C ASP A 151 0.02 -19.68 33.67
N LYS A 152 1.00 -18.87 34.04
CA LYS A 152 1.17 -18.21 35.34
C LYS A 152 2.50 -17.49 35.44
N ALA A 153 2.45 -16.15 35.36
CA ALA A 153 3.57 -15.29 35.73
C ALA A 153 3.63 -15.08 37.27
N PRO A 154 4.81 -14.91 37.85
CA PRO A 154 5.01 -13.97 38.93
C PRO A 154 5.90 -12.81 38.52
N ILE A 155 5.41 -11.62 38.83
CA ILE A 155 6.14 -10.35 38.80
C ILE A 155 7.25 -10.40 39.84
N VAL A 156 8.51 -10.26 39.37
CA VAL A 156 9.62 -9.87 40.26
C VAL A 156 10.36 -8.71 39.56
N GLN A 157 10.37 -7.59 40.26
CA GLN A 157 11.15 -6.41 39.94
C GLN A 157 12.65 -6.61 40.18
N ASP A 158 13.43 -5.81 39.45
CA ASP A 158 14.84 -5.46 39.60
C ASP A 158 15.89 -6.41 39.01
N LYS A 159 16.29 -6.04 37.81
CA LYS A 159 17.70 -5.70 37.43
C LYS A 159 17.73 -5.30 35.96
N VAL A 160 18.26 -4.11 35.69
CA VAL A 160 18.59 -3.63 34.34
C VAL A 160 19.60 -4.59 33.73
N GLY A 161 19.11 -5.57 33.01
CA GLY A 161 19.86 -6.47 32.14
C GLY A 161 19.38 -6.25 30.74
N GLU A 162 20.28 -5.87 29.84
CA GLU A 162 20.01 -5.80 28.40
C GLU A 162 19.33 -7.10 27.95
N ILE A 163 18.06 -7.02 27.61
CA ILE A 163 17.37 -8.11 26.91
C ILE A 163 17.93 -8.12 25.49
N LYS A 164 18.96 -8.93 25.26
CA LYS A 164 19.35 -9.32 23.90
C LYS A 164 18.24 -10.17 23.32
N LEU A 165 17.26 -9.53 22.72
CA LEU A 165 16.34 -10.18 21.80
C LEU A 165 17.18 -10.63 20.59
N LYS A 166 17.75 -11.84 20.66
CA LYS A 166 18.24 -12.51 19.46
C LYS A 166 17.03 -12.70 18.55
N PRO A 167 17.03 -12.15 17.33
CA PRO A 167 16.00 -12.50 16.38
C PRO A 167 16.09 -14.01 16.15
N LYS A 168 15.07 -14.76 16.59
CA LYS A 168 14.90 -16.14 16.14
C LYS A 168 14.68 -16.05 14.63
N SER A 169 15.64 -16.55 13.86
CA SER A 169 15.44 -16.74 12.43
C SER A 169 14.34 -17.81 12.28
N LEU A 170 13.15 -17.36 11.91
CA LEU A 170 12.11 -18.28 11.45
C LEU A 170 12.67 -19.06 10.25
N PRO A 171 12.50 -20.39 10.20
CA PRO A 171 12.88 -21.19 9.03
C PRO A 171 12.14 -20.63 7.80
N SER A 172 12.84 -20.51 6.69
CA SER A 172 12.25 -20.06 5.44
C SER A 172 11.37 -21.17 4.89
N LYS A 173 10.11 -20.89 4.62
CA LYS A 173 9.23 -21.87 3.97
C LYS A 173 9.73 -22.12 2.55
N THR A 174 9.94 -23.40 2.19
CA THR A 174 10.44 -23.79 0.88
C THR A 174 9.44 -24.73 0.20
N MET A 175 9.26 -24.54 -1.10
CA MET A 175 8.45 -25.39 -1.95
C MET A 175 9.30 -25.89 -3.11
N ILE A 176 9.08 -27.11 -3.55
CA ILE A 176 9.85 -27.75 -4.62
C ILE A 176 8.93 -28.49 -5.59
N ASN A 177 9.33 -28.57 -6.85
CA ASN A 177 8.65 -29.41 -7.84
C ASN A 177 9.49 -30.63 -8.24
N SER A 178 8.91 -31.51 -9.06
CA SER A 178 9.58 -32.71 -9.57
C SER A 178 10.75 -32.43 -10.53
N SER A 179 10.80 -31.24 -11.14
CA SER A 179 11.89 -30.79 -12.03
C SER A 179 13.06 -30.19 -11.28
N GLY A 180 12.97 -30.02 -9.95
CA GLY A 180 13.99 -29.38 -9.14
C GLY A 180 13.87 -27.85 -9.05
N VAL A 181 12.78 -27.24 -9.55
CA VAL A 181 12.48 -25.83 -9.30
C VAL A 181 12.10 -25.64 -7.85
N MET A 182 12.74 -24.69 -7.19
CA MET A 182 12.55 -24.41 -5.77
C MET A 182 12.12 -22.96 -5.56
N ALA A 183 11.12 -22.73 -4.72
CA ALA A 183 10.70 -21.40 -4.28
C ALA A 183 10.86 -21.27 -2.77
N THR A 184 11.65 -20.30 -2.32
CA THR A 184 11.92 -20.03 -0.91
C THR A 184 11.38 -18.67 -0.53
N PHE A 185 10.60 -18.60 0.56
CA PHE A 185 10.03 -17.35 1.06
C PHE A 185 10.99 -16.70 2.05
N LEU A 186 11.61 -15.60 1.64
CA LEU A 186 12.63 -14.88 2.41
C LEU A 186 11.98 -13.80 3.31
N GLU A 187 11.06 -14.20 4.20
CA GLU A 187 10.41 -13.27 5.12
C GLU A 187 11.42 -12.69 6.12
N ASN A 188 11.44 -11.35 6.21
CA ASN A 188 12.34 -10.61 7.12
C ASN A 188 13.86 -10.89 6.94
N LYS A 189 14.26 -11.51 5.82
CA LYS A 189 15.67 -11.80 5.52
C LYS A 189 16.42 -10.63 4.86
N LEU A 190 15.68 -9.62 4.37
CA LEU A 190 16.21 -8.39 3.80
C LEU A 190 15.33 -7.20 4.17
N ASN A 191 15.95 -6.02 4.26
CA ASN A 191 15.25 -4.76 4.41
C ASN A 191 15.38 -3.94 3.12
N ARG A 192 14.35 -3.15 2.78
CA ARG A 192 14.38 -2.28 1.61
C ARG A 192 13.93 -0.88 1.99
N LEU A 193 14.85 0.10 1.85
CA LEU A 193 14.57 1.52 2.03
C LEU A 193 14.44 2.16 0.66
N GLN A 194 13.31 2.80 0.41
CA GLN A 194 13.05 3.52 -0.84
C GLN A 194 13.37 4.99 -0.65
N LEU A 195 14.27 5.53 -1.46
CA LEU A 195 14.68 6.93 -1.48
C LEU A 195 14.19 7.59 -2.77
N LYS A 196 13.41 8.66 -2.67
CA LYS A 196 12.93 9.42 -3.83
C LYS A 196 13.38 10.87 -3.76
N GLY A 197 13.68 11.43 -4.92
CA GLY A 197 14.08 12.80 -5.11
C GLY A 197 15.41 12.93 -5.85
N PRO A 198 15.71 14.11 -6.43
CA PRO A 198 16.86 14.29 -7.32
C PRO A 198 18.23 14.12 -6.64
N LYS A 199 18.28 14.24 -5.31
CA LYS A 199 19.52 14.06 -4.53
C LYS A 199 19.65 12.68 -3.89
N SER A 200 18.81 11.70 -4.25
CA SER A 200 18.81 10.39 -3.59
C SER A 200 20.12 9.65 -3.74
N LEU A 201 20.68 9.57 -4.94
CA LEU A 201 21.98 8.94 -5.20
C LEU A 201 23.14 9.72 -4.56
N ASP A 202 23.13 11.04 -4.65
CA ASP A 202 24.18 11.88 -4.05
C ASP A 202 24.21 11.70 -2.53
N VAL A 203 23.04 11.68 -1.90
CA VAL A 203 22.95 11.43 -0.45
C VAL A 203 23.54 10.08 -0.07
N VAL A 204 23.28 9.02 -0.84
CA VAL A 204 23.86 7.70 -0.58
C VAL A 204 25.37 7.74 -0.75
N ARG A 205 25.88 8.37 -1.81
CA ARG A 205 27.30 8.52 -2.09
C ARG A 205 28.05 9.27 -1.00
N ASP A 206 27.46 10.37 -0.51
CA ASP A 206 28.10 11.27 0.45
C ASP A 206 27.94 10.81 1.90
N THR A 207 26.96 9.94 2.15
CA THR A 207 26.60 9.51 3.51
C THR A 207 27.35 8.26 3.93
N PHE A 208 27.60 7.33 3.00
CA PHE A 208 28.20 6.04 3.31
C PHE A 208 29.68 5.97 2.88
N GLU A 209 30.50 5.38 3.74
CA GLU A 209 31.89 5.08 3.46
C GLU A 209 31.96 3.76 2.69
N PHE A 210 32.31 3.81 1.42
CA PHE A 210 32.47 2.62 0.58
C PHE A 210 33.88 2.09 0.70
N VAL A 211 34.02 0.77 0.78
CA VAL A 211 35.32 0.12 0.91
C VAL A 211 36.15 0.26 -0.37
N LYS A 212 37.39 0.74 -0.25
CA LYS A 212 38.30 1.01 -1.38
C LYS A 212 39.29 -0.10 -1.63
N ASP A 213 39.75 -0.75 -0.55
CA ASP A 213 40.79 -1.75 -0.60
C ASP A 213 40.42 -3.03 0.12
N THR A 214 40.77 -4.17 -0.48
CA THR A 214 40.58 -5.50 0.08
C THR A 214 41.51 -5.86 1.22
N ASP A 215 42.59 -5.09 1.41
CA ASP A 215 43.63 -5.39 2.41
C ASP A 215 43.16 -5.20 3.86
N SER A 216 42.09 -4.46 4.06
CA SER A 216 41.45 -4.23 5.38
C SER A 216 40.47 -5.31 5.79
N ILE A 217 40.24 -6.33 4.98
CA ILE A 217 39.24 -7.38 5.24
C ILE A 217 39.93 -8.55 5.97
N ASP A 218 39.29 -8.98 7.06
CA ASP A 218 39.75 -10.16 7.79
C ASP A 218 39.65 -11.40 6.89
N LYS A 219 40.80 -12.00 6.54
CA LYS A 219 40.89 -13.13 5.59
C LYS A 219 40.17 -14.39 6.03
N ASN A 220 39.69 -14.45 7.27
CA ASN A 220 39.01 -15.60 7.85
C ASN A 220 37.47 -15.46 7.86
N SER A 221 36.92 -14.36 7.35
CA SER A 221 35.46 -14.25 7.28
C SER A 221 34.92 -14.85 5.98
N SER A 222 33.69 -15.41 6.01
CA SER A 222 32.96 -15.87 4.81
C SER A 222 32.80 -14.74 3.76
N LEU A 223 32.91 -13.50 4.23
CA LEU A 223 32.95 -12.27 3.44
C LEU A 223 34.25 -12.14 2.62
N SER A 224 35.40 -12.68 3.09
CA SER A 224 36.69 -12.48 2.41
C SER A 224 36.74 -13.09 1.02
N GLN A 225 36.04 -14.23 0.79
CA GLN A 225 35.95 -14.85 -0.52
C GLN A 225 35.14 -14.02 -1.52
N TYR A 226 34.10 -13.33 -1.07
CA TYR A 226 33.30 -12.42 -1.90
C TYR A 226 34.01 -11.09 -2.16
N TYR A 227 34.77 -10.60 -1.20
CA TYR A 227 35.39 -9.28 -1.26
C TYR A 227 36.69 -9.25 -2.06
N SER A 228 37.38 -10.38 -2.20
CA SER A 228 38.61 -10.45 -2.97
C SER A 228 38.42 -10.20 -4.47
N GLN A 229 37.19 -10.25 -4.96
CA GLN A 229 36.93 -10.20 -6.39
C GLN A 229 36.48 -8.83 -6.93
N LYS A 230 35.84 -7.94 -6.14
CA LYS A 230 35.40 -6.63 -6.68
C LYS A 230 35.12 -5.58 -5.62
N VAL A 231 36.01 -4.62 -5.57
CA VAL A 231 35.74 -3.27 -5.06
C VAL A 231 35.19 -2.45 -6.22
N ILE A 232 33.90 -2.09 -6.18
CA ILE A 232 33.36 -1.09 -7.11
C ILE A 232 34.03 0.23 -6.74
N ASP A 233 34.88 0.74 -7.62
CA ASP A 233 35.56 2.00 -7.42
C ASP A 233 34.53 3.11 -7.15
N GLN A 234 34.69 3.86 -6.07
CA GLN A 234 33.84 5.02 -5.75
C GLN A 234 33.77 6.04 -6.89
N THR A 235 34.76 6.06 -7.77
CA THR A 235 34.77 6.87 -8.98
C THR A 235 33.61 6.52 -9.90
N ILE A 236 33.22 5.26 -10.02
CA ILE A 236 32.07 4.83 -10.82
C ILE A 236 30.80 5.39 -10.21
N LEU A 237 30.62 5.29 -8.90
CA LEU A 237 29.43 5.85 -8.22
C LEU A 237 29.37 7.38 -8.30
N LYS A 238 30.53 8.06 -8.34
CA LYS A 238 30.63 9.54 -8.35
C LYS A 238 30.57 10.14 -9.76
N SER A 239 30.96 9.41 -10.78
CA SER A 239 31.20 9.96 -12.11
C SER A 239 30.09 9.70 -13.13
N GLU A 240 29.16 8.76 -12.87
CA GLU A 240 28.24 8.28 -13.90
C GLU A 240 26.78 8.41 -13.53
N ASN A 241 25.97 8.72 -14.52
CA ASN A 241 24.52 8.57 -14.47
C ASN A 241 24.19 7.10 -14.75
N PHE A 242 23.28 6.52 -13.95
CA PHE A 242 22.82 5.15 -14.15
C PHE A 242 21.42 5.14 -14.74
N HIS A 243 21.15 4.18 -15.62
CA HIS A 243 19.81 3.95 -16.12
C HIS A 243 18.90 3.38 -15.00
N PRO A 244 17.61 3.74 -14.97
CA PRO A 244 16.64 3.09 -14.11
C PRO A 244 16.66 1.57 -14.27
N GLY A 245 16.52 0.84 -13.16
CA GLY A 245 16.65 -0.60 -13.12
C GLY A 245 18.08 -1.10 -12.88
N THR A 246 19.10 -0.25 -12.96
CA THR A 246 20.48 -0.68 -12.66
C THR A 246 20.62 -1.08 -11.21
N VAL A 247 21.21 -2.26 -10.96
CA VAL A 247 21.49 -2.80 -9.63
C VAL A 247 23.00 -2.77 -9.39
N LEU A 248 23.39 -2.21 -8.25
CA LEU A 248 24.79 -2.06 -7.84
C LEU A 248 25.00 -2.79 -6.51
N GLY A 249 25.80 -3.84 -6.49
CA GLY A 249 26.26 -4.46 -5.27
C GLY A 249 27.46 -3.68 -4.71
N VAL A 250 27.36 -3.16 -3.50
CA VAL A 250 28.41 -2.36 -2.86
C VAL A 250 28.65 -2.82 -1.44
N ILE A 251 29.81 -2.50 -0.91
CA ILE A 251 30.19 -2.77 0.47
C ILE A 251 30.42 -1.45 1.17
N VAL A 252 29.77 -1.28 2.31
CA VAL A 252 29.92 -0.07 3.12
C VAL A 252 30.43 -0.41 4.52
N GLU A 253 31.16 0.52 5.12
CA GLU A 253 31.51 0.45 6.53
C GLU A 253 30.26 0.65 7.40
N ASP A 254 30.33 0.19 8.66
CA ASP A 254 29.23 0.35 9.61
C ASP A 254 28.77 1.82 9.69
N PRO A 255 27.53 2.13 9.26
CA PRO A 255 27.03 3.51 9.21
C PRO A 255 27.04 4.23 10.56
N ARG A 256 27.12 3.49 11.68
CA ARG A 256 27.12 4.05 13.03
C ARG A 256 28.45 4.64 13.43
N ARG A 257 29.56 4.29 12.78
CA ARG A 257 30.90 4.75 13.17
C ARG A 257 31.03 6.28 13.11
N ASN A 258 30.49 6.91 12.09
CA ASN A 258 30.63 8.35 11.82
C ASN A 258 29.33 9.13 12.16
N LEU A 259 28.72 8.89 13.33
CA LEU A 259 27.61 9.68 13.84
C LEU A 259 28.07 10.57 15.01
N PRO A 260 27.65 11.86 15.12
CA PRO A 260 26.82 12.62 14.17
C PRO A 260 27.61 13.03 12.92
N VAL A 261 26.88 13.20 11.83
CA VAL A 261 27.46 13.70 10.58
C VAL A 261 27.86 15.16 10.76
N HIS A 262 29.14 15.50 10.67
CA HIS A 262 29.56 16.87 10.48
C HIS A 262 29.12 17.29 9.08
N LYS A 263 28.26 18.30 9.00
CA LYS A 263 27.85 18.88 7.70
C LYS A 263 29.05 19.65 7.14
N GLU A 264 29.90 18.98 6.41
CA GLU A 264 30.67 19.67 5.40
C GLU A 264 29.69 20.15 4.34
N LYS A 265 29.78 21.44 4.01
CA LYS A 265 28.92 22.03 2.97
C LYS A 265 29.19 21.22 1.70
N ILE A 266 28.15 20.52 1.24
CA ILE A 266 28.15 19.90 -0.08
C ILE A 266 28.36 21.05 -1.07
N GLU A 267 29.57 21.18 -1.62
CA GLU A 267 29.83 22.11 -2.71
C GLU A 267 28.95 21.65 -3.88
N GLU A 268 28.13 22.56 -4.39
CA GLU A 268 27.33 22.32 -5.57
C GLU A 268 28.30 22.10 -6.75
N SER A 269 28.60 20.85 -7.04
CA SER A 269 29.36 20.52 -8.26
C SER A 269 28.45 20.71 -9.46
N ASN A 270 28.52 21.89 -10.06
CA ASN A 270 27.86 22.29 -11.29
C ASN A 270 28.46 21.62 -12.55
N ASN A 271 28.86 20.37 -12.49
CA ASN A 271 29.32 19.64 -13.67
C ASN A 271 28.28 18.60 -14.09
N VAL A 272 27.24 19.06 -14.77
CA VAL A 272 26.41 18.19 -15.61
C VAL A 272 27.24 17.82 -16.84
N LYS A 273 28.03 16.77 -16.73
CA LYS A 273 28.53 16.08 -17.93
C LYS A 273 27.38 15.20 -18.41
N THR A 274 26.82 15.52 -19.55
CA THR A 274 25.96 14.66 -20.35
C THR A 274 26.80 13.50 -20.90
N SER A 275 27.10 12.52 -20.07
CA SER A 275 27.57 11.21 -20.50
C SER A 275 26.34 10.30 -20.61
N GLU A 276 26.31 9.46 -21.63
CA GLU A 276 25.34 8.38 -21.74
C GLU A 276 25.38 7.56 -20.43
N GLY A 277 24.19 7.33 -19.82
CA GLY A 277 24.13 6.62 -18.52
C GLY A 277 24.67 5.20 -18.63
N LEU A 278 25.34 4.72 -17.58
CA LEU A 278 25.83 3.35 -17.51
C LEU A 278 24.63 2.38 -17.39
N SER A 279 24.55 1.43 -18.32
CA SER A 279 23.51 0.40 -18.33
C SER A 279 23.86 -0.74 -17.36
N SER A 280 22.83 -1.49 -16.96
CA SER A 280 22.97 -2.66 -16.09
C SER A 280 23.99 -3.65 -16.64
N SER A 281 24.86 -4.17 -15.78
CA SER A 281 25.75 -5.27 -16.09
C SER A 281 25.79 -6.28 -14.94
N TRP A 282 26.06 -7.54 -15.27
CA TRP A 282 26.16 -8.60 -14.27
C TRP A 282 27.25 -8.32 -13.22
N SER A 283 28.34 -7.72 -13.66
CA SER A 283 29.45 -7.39 -12.78
C SER A 283 29.13 -6.32 -11.74
N LEU A 284 28.23 -5.39 -12.05
CA LEU A 284 27.78 -4.37 -11.12
C LEU A 284 26.79 -4.95 -10.07
N GLN A 285 26.06 -5.99 -10.46
CA GLN A 285 25.00 -6.58 -9.64
C GLN A 285 25.49 -7.63 -8.64
N GLU A 286 26.75 -8.07 -8.76
CA GLU A 286 27.33 -9.00 -7.80
C GLU A 286 27.33 -8.41 -6.39
N SER A 287 26.79 -9.17 -5.41
CA SER A 287 26.69 -8.75 -4.01
C SER A 287 26.71 -9.97 -3.10
N GLY A 288 27.31 -9.83 -1.92
CA GLY A 288 27.22 -10.84 -0.86
C GLY A 288 25.78 -11.07 -0.35
N LEU A 289 24.85 -10.16 -0.63
CA LEU A 289 23.44 -10.33 -0.22
C LEU A 289 22.74 -11.49 -0.92
N TRP A 290 23.24 -11.99 -2.03
CA TRP A 290 22.70 -13.16 -2.70
C TRP A 290 22.91 -14.46 -1.89
N SER A 291 23.98 -14.52 -1.05
CA SER A 291 24.26 -15.68 -0.19
C SER A 291 23.54 -15.56 1.16
N GLU A 292 22.84 -16.63 1.57
CA GLU A 292 22.21 -16.71 2.88
C GLU A 292 23.24 -16.71 4.00
N ASP A 293 24.36 -17.42 3.83
CA ASP A 293 25.43 -17.49 4.81
C ASP A 293 26.02 -16.11 5.09
N VAL A 294 26.24 -15.30 4.04
CA VAL A 294 26.74 -13.92 4.18
C VAL A 294 25.71 -13.04 4.90
N ARG A 295 24.42 -13.15 4.56
CA ARG A 295 23.34 -12.40 5.25
C ARG A 295 23.31 -12.75 6.74
N HIS A 296 23.43 -14.03 7.07
CA HIS A 296 23.45 -14.53 8.44
C HIS A 296 24.68 -14.05 9.19
N ASP A 297 25.86 -14.22 8.61
CA ASP A 297 27.14 -13.85 9.20
C ASP A 297 27.22 -12.36 9.54
N VAL A 298 26.87 -11.49 8.59
CA VAL A 298 26.85 -10.02 8.78
C VAL A 298 25.85 -9.59 9.86
N SER A 299 24.73 -10.31 9.99
CA SER A 299 23.72 -10.00 11.00
C SER A 299 24.14 -10.49 12.39
N HIS A 300 24.79 -11.64 12.46
CA HIS A 300 25.23 -12.25 13.72
C HIS A 300 26.43 -11.53 14.34
N HIS A 301 27.40 -11.11 13.49
CA HIS A 301 28.60 -10.42 13.94
C HIS A 301 28.46 -8.90 14.03
N LYS A 302 27.24 -8.39 13.95
CA LYS A 302 26.97 -6.97 14.16
C LYS A 302 27.36 -6.54 15.57
N LEU A 303 28.27 -5.57 15.67
CA LEU A 303 28.67 -4.99 16.96
C LEU A 303 27.47 -4.30 17.63
N SER A 304 27.42 -4.39 18.97
CA SER A 304 26.44 -3.65 19.75
C SER A 304 26.71 -2.13 19.67
N ASP A 305 25.70 -1.31 19.95
CA ASP A 305 25.87 0.15 19.99
C ASP A 305 26.87 0.60 21.07
N PHE A 306 26.98 -0.17 22.16
CA PHE A 306 27.95 0.05 23.20
C PHE A 306 29.38 -0.17 22.70
N GLU A 307 29.64 -1.24 21.97
CA GLU A 307 30.94 -1.55 21.38
C GLU A 307 31.36 -0.50 20.35
N ILE A 308 30.44 -0.08 19.47
CA ILE A 308 30.69 1.00 18.51
C ILE A 308 31.03 2.31 19.24
N ASN A 309 30.27 2.68 20.26
CA ASN A 309 30.56 3.90 21.03
C ASN A 309 31.91 3.82 21.77
N LYS A 310 32.28 2.65 22.29
CA LYS A 310 33.60 2.42 22.90
C LYS A 310 34.74 2.56 21.87
N GLN A 311 34.55 1.99 20.68
CA GLN A 311 35.53 2.15 19.59
C GLN A 311 35.69 3.63 19.20
N ARG A 312 34.60 4.37 19.02
CA ARG A 312 34.62 5.82 18.71
C ARG A 312 35.34 6.66 19.75
N GLN A 313 35.27 6.26 21.02
CA GLN A 313 36.00 6.94 22.11
C GLN A 313 37.49 6.56 22.14
N SER A 314 37.86 5.36 21.66
CA SER A 314 39.20 4.83 21.67
C SER A 314 40.01 5.09 20.38
N ASP A 315 39.43 5.69 19.35
CA ASP A 315 40.10 6.02 18.09
C ASP A 315 41.32 6.98 18.26
N HIS A 316 41.57 7.50 19.46
CA HIS A 316 42.78 8.20 19.84
C HIS A 316 43.89 7.27 20.35
N ILE A 317 43.67 5.95 20.47
CA ILE A 317 44.63 4.97 20.97
C ILE A 317 44.63 3.79 19.98
N ASN A 318 45.79 3.52 19.39
CA ASN A 318 46.10 2.48 18.39
C ASN A 318 45.59 1.06 18.75
N HIS A 319 44.30 0.80 18.68
CA HIS A 319 43.75 -0.55 18.65
C HIS A 319 43.41 -0.94 17.21
N PRO A 320 43.64 -2.20 16.79
CA PRO A 320 43.21 -2.66 15.49
C PRO A 320 41.73 -2.52 15.41
N ASN A 321 41.26 -1.56 14.59
CA ASN A 321 39.84 -1.31 14.38
C ASN A 321 39.27 -2.50 13.62
N ILE A 322 38.45 -3.32 14.29
CA ILE A 322 37.62 -4.31 13.60
C ILE A 322 36.56 -3.51 12.83
N ILE A 323 36.75 -3.38 11.53
CA ILE A 323 35.84 -2.70 10.64
C ILE A 323 34.71 -3.68 10.31
N SER A 324 33.50 -3.40 10.79
CA SER A 324 32.33 -4.13 10.36
C SER A 324 31.94 -3.68 8.95
N LEU A 325 32.02 -4.58 8.01
CA LEU A 325 31.66 -4.34 6.61
C LEU A 325 30.25 -4.90 6.34
N VAL A 326 29.45 -4.13 5.61
CA VAL A 326 28.04 -4.47 5.34
C VAL A 326 27.81 -4.47 3.84
N PRO A 327 27.50 -5.64 3.24
CA PRO A 327 27.08 -5.69 1.83
C PRO A 327 25.71 -5.08 1.70
N VAL A 328 25.51 -4.25 0.69
CA VAL A 328 24.22 -3.66 0.33
C VAL A 328 24.03 -3.68 -1.17
N MET A 329 22.77 -3.63 -1.61
CA MET A 329 22.46 -3.45 -3.03
C MET A 329 21.72 -2.13 -3.20
N LEU A 330 22.15 -1.35 -4.17
CA LEU A 330 21.51 -0.11 -4.58
C LEU A 330 20.81 -0.34 -5.91
N VAL A 331 19.50 -0.12 -5.95
CA VAL A 331 18.68 -0.23 -7.16
C VAL A 331 18.32 1.17 -7.61
N VAL A 332 18.77 1.57 -8.78
CA VAL A 332 18.44 2.89 -9.35
C VAL A 332 17.02 2.87 -9.90
N THR A 333 16.24 3.88 -9.56
CA THR A 333 14.87 4.05 -10.04
C THR A 333 14.72 5.37 -10.78
N GLU A 334 13.63 5.56 -11.53
CA GLU A 334 13.36 6.81 -12.26
C GLU A 334 13.35 8.06 -11.36
N GLN A 335 12.95 7.91 -10.10
CA GLN A 335 12.77 9.01 -9.17
C GLN A 335 13.80 9.04 -8.03
N GLY A 336 14.78 8.13 -8.02
CA GLY A 336 15.77 8.01 -6.96
C GLY A 336 16.45 6.66 -6.91
N CYS A 337 16.48 6.02 -5.74
CA CYS A 337 17.05 4.68 -5.58
C CYS A 337 16.43 3.92 -4.41
N ASP A 338 16.47 2.60 -4.48
CA ASP A 338 16.14 1.73 -3.37
C ASP A 338 17.42 1.13 -2.79
N LEU A 339 17.52 1.06 -1.47
CA LEU A 339 18.65 0.47 -0.76
C LEU A 339 18.21 -0.84 -0.11
N ILE A 340 18.79 -1.96 -0.54
CA ILE A 340 18.52 -3.30 0.01
C ILE A 340 19.63 -3.62 1.01
N ILE A 341 19.26 -3.99 2.22
CA ILE A 341 20.11 -4.06 3.41
C ILE A 341 19.92 -5.42 4.10
N PRO A 342 20.99 -6.03 4.64
CA PRO A 342 20.84 -7.29 5.38
C PRO A 342 19.99 -7.11 6.65
N PRO A 343 19.40 -8.19 7.20
CA PRO A 343 18.52 -8.13 8.36
C PRO A 343 19.27 -7.58 9.59
N GLY A 344 18.56 -6.85 10.42
CA GLY A 344 19.12 -6.25 11.64
C GLY A 344 19.90 -4.94 11.44
N TRP A 345 20.18 -4.52 10.20
CA TRP A 345 20.96 -3.32 9.90
C TRP A 345 20.10 -2.10 9.54
N CYS A 346 18.83 -2.26 9.28
CA CYS A 346 17.96 -1.19 8.79
C CYS A 346 18.05 0.10 9.63
N MET A 347 18.00 0.00 10.96
CA MET A 347 18.06 1.17 11.83
C MET A 347 19.40 1.92 11.77
N ALA A 348 20.51 1.22 11.54
CA ALA A 348 21.83 1.87 11.39
C ALA A 348 21.85 2.76 10.14
N PHE A 349 21.35 2.24 9.02
CA PHE A 349 21.23 2.99 7.77
C PHE A 349 20.19 4.10 7.87
N TRP A 350 19.04 3.81 8.46
CA TRP A 350 17.97 4.78 8.68
C TRP A 350 18.45 6.01 9.45
N MET A 351 19.08 5.79 10.60
CA MET A 351 19.59 6.89 11.42
C MET A 351 20.64 7.71 10.69
N ARG A 352 21.55 7.05 10.00
CA ARG A 352 22.59 7.73 9.23
C ARG A 352 22.00 8.63 8.15
N LEU A 353 21.00 8.15 7.40
CA LEU A 353 20.28 8.93 6.37
C LEU A 353 19.49 10.11 6.96
N VAL A 354 18.85 9.90 8.12
CA VAL A 354 18.14 10.99 8.82
C VAL A 354 19.11 12.08 9.26
N TYR A 355 20.28 11.72 9.80
CA TYR A 355 21.32 12.68 10.15
C TYR A 355 21.91 13.40 8.92
N ALA A 356 21.96 12.75 7.77
CA ALA A 356 22.32 13.38 6.50
C ALA A 356 21.24 14.35 5.97
N GLY A 357 20.10 14.43 6.64
CA GLY A 357 19.02 15.38 6.32
C GLY A 357 17.94 14.82 5.39
N VAL A 358 17.91 13.50 5.17
CA VAL A 358 16.83 12.83 4.45
C VAL A 358 15.54 12.96 5.24
N LYS A 359 14.46 13.36 4.56
CA LYS A 359 13.14 13.40 5.14
C LYS A 359 12.53 12.00 5.19
N VAL A 360 11.73 11.74 6.21
CA VAL A 360 11.00 10.48 6.35
C VAL A 360 9.56 10.70 5.92
N GLY A 361 9.03 9.78 5.11
CA GLY A 361 7.62 9.77 4.67
C GLY A 361 6.84 8.61 5.30
N GLY A 362 5.51 8.78 5.38
CA GLY A 362 4.55 7.73 5.69
C GLY A 362 3.70 7.40 4.45
N LEU A 363 2.65 6.59 4.65
CA LEU A 363 1.76 6.15 3.56
C LEU A 363 1.00 7.32 2.90
N GLN A 364 0.64 8.36 3.67
CA GLN A 364 -0.02 9.54 3.10
C GLN A 364 0.91 10.35 2.23
N GLU A 365 2.18 10.53 2.63
CA GLU A 365 3.18 11.19 1.82
C GLU A 365 3.49 10.40 0.55
N MET A 366 3.52 9.06 0.63
CA MET A 366 3.69 8.20 -0.55
C MET A 366 2.55 8.40 -1.55
N LYS A 367 1.30 8.31 -1.09
CA LYS A 367 0.10 8.55 -1.91
C LYS A 367 0.10 9.95 -2.53
N GLN A 368 0.49 10.96 -1.77
CA GLN A 368 0.60 12.33 -2.28
C GLN A 368 1.72 12.49 -3.32
N CYS A 369 2.84 11.76 -3.16
CA CYS A 369 3.91 11.74 -4.18
C CYS A 369 3.44 11.08 -5.48
N GLU A 370 2.67 10.00 -5.41
CA GLU A 370 2.03 9.39 -6.58
C GLU A 370 1.12 10.40 -7.29
N LEU A 371 0.26 11.08 -6.54
CA LEU A 371 -0.63 12.11 -7.08
C LEU A 371 0.11 13.27 -7.75
N GLU A 372 1.24 13.75 -7.15
CA GLU A 372 2.10 14.78 -7.75
C GLU A 372 2.76 14.31 -9.06
N SER A 373 2.98 13.02 -9.21
CA SER A 373 3.51 12.39 -10.42
C SER A 373 2.41 12.08 -11.45
N GLY A 374 1.14 12.20 -11.07
CA GLY A 374 0.00 11.85 -11.90
C GLY A 374 -0.20 10.34 -12.03
N THR A 375 0.25 9.57 -11.04
CA THR A 375 0.09 8.13 -10.95
C THR A 375 -0.80 7.75 -9.77
N SER A 376 -1.41 6.59 -9.81
CA SER A 376 -2.13 6.01 -8.68
C SER A 376 -2.17 4.49 -8.83
N SER A 377 -1.47 3.80 -7.98
CA SER A 377 -1.49 2.33 -7.94
C SER A 377 -2.91 1.80 -7.73
N SER A 378 -3.75 2.50 -6.94
CA SER A 378 -5.15 2.13 -6.74
C SER A 378 -5.98 2.24 -8.02
N ALA A 379 -5.75 3.27 -8.85
CA ALA A 379 -6.46 3.43 -10.12
C ALA A 379 -5.96 2.44 -11.19
N GLU A 380 -4.66 2.20 -11.23
CA GLU A 380 -4.03 1.28 -12.18
C GLU A 380 -4.49 -0.16 -11.98
N PHE A 381 -4.73 -0.57 -10.71
CA PHE A 381 -5.11 -1.92 -10.33
C PHE A 381 -6.53 -2.01 -9.76
N GLU A 382 -7.44 -1.10 -10.11
CA GLU A 382 -8.84 -1.06 -9.60
C GLU A 382 -9.62 -2.35 -9.89
N ASP A 383 -9.27 -3.07 -10.95
CA ASP A 383 -9.83 -4.37 -11.35
C ASP A 383 -9.22 -5.58 -10.64
N SER A 384 -8.16 -5.39 -9.82
CA SER A 384 -7.55 -6.47 -9.04
C SER A 384 -8.40 -6.85 -7.81
N GLY A 385 -8.25 -8.10 -7.36
CA GLY A 385 -8.95 -8.61 -6.17
C GLY A 385 -8.62 -7.81 -4.90
N TRP A 386 -7.36 -7.47 -4.71
CA TRP A 386 -6.93 -6.74 -3.51
C TRP A 386 -7.42 -5.29 -3.47
N VAL A 387 -7.44 -4.55 -4.61
CA VAL A 387 -7.98 -3.18 -4.64
C VAL A 387 -9.49 -3.20 -4.45
N ARG A 388 -10.21 -4.14 -5.05
CA ARG A 388 -11.65 -4.31 -4.82
C ARG A 388 -11.97 -4.54 -3.35
N THR A 389 -11.20 -5.38 -2.67
CA THR A 389 -11.35 -5.65 -1.23
C THR A 389 -11.10 -4.39 -0.39
N GLU A 390 -10.02 -3.66 -0.67
CA GLU A 390 -9.69 -2.43 0.03
C GLU A 390 -10.70 -1.31 -0.27
N SER A 391 -11.17 -1.20 -1.51
CA SER A 391 -12.22 -0.25 -1.91
C SER A 391 -13.54 -0.53 -1.20
N ALA A 392 -13.93 -1.81 -1.07
CA ALA A 392 -15.11 -2.21 -0.30
C ALA A 392 -14.96 -1.86 1.18
N ARG A 393 -13.80 -2.10 1.79
CA ARG A 393 -13.50 -1.73 3.17
C ARG A 393 -13.60 -0.21 3.39
N ARG A 394 -13.02 0.59 2.49
CA ARG A 394 -13.11 2.06 2.56
C ARG A 394 -14.53 2.56 2.37
N SER A 395 -15.27 1.97 1.45
CA SER A 395 -16.69 2.28 1.22
C SER A 395 -17.52 2.08 2.49
N GLU A 396 -17.35 0.94 3.17
CA GLU A 396 -18.05 0.67 4.43
C GLU A 396 -17.58 1.61 5.56
N GLU A 397 -16.31 1.98 5.62
CA GLU A 397 -15.82 2.98 6.58
C GLU A 397 -16.44 4.36 6.34
N MET A 398 -16.51 4.83 5.08
CA MET A 398 -17.16 6.09 4.71
C MET A 398 -18.65 6.05 5.03
N ARG A 399 -19.32 4.95 4.70
CA ARG A 399 -20.74 4.71 5.04
C ARG A 399 -20.95 4.79 6.55
N ARG A 400 -20.13 4.09 7.33
CA ARG A 400 -20.21 4.13 8.80
C ARG A 400 -20.00 5.54 9.35
N LYS A 401 -19.02 6.29 8.85
CA LYS A 401 -18.79 7.70 9.23
C LYS A 401 -19.99 8.57 8.90
N TYR A 402 -20.59 8.41 7.74
CA TYR A 402 -21.80 9.15 7.32
C TYR A 402 -22.96 8.93 8.31
N PHE A 403 -23.22 7.69 8.72
CA PHE A 403 -24.30 7.40 9.66
C PHE A 403 -23.99 7.81 11.10
N GLN A 404 -22.75 8.10 11.47
CA GLN A 404 -22.40 8.70 12.76
C GLN A 404 -22.81 10.17 12.87
N PHE A 405 -22.92 10.89 11.75
CA PHE A 405 -23.40 12.27 11.77
C PHE A 405 -24.90 12.36 12.10
N PRO A 406 -25.34 13.42 12.81
CA PRO A 406 -26.77 13.70 12.98
C PRO A 406 -27.47 13.86 11.62
N PRO A 407 -28.76 13.46 11.48
CA PRO A 407 -29.49 13.54 10.20
C PRO A 407 -29.45 14.94 9.55
N ASP A 408 -29.49 15.99 10.35
CA ASP A 408 -29.50 17.38 9.85
C ASP A 408 -28.14 17.84 9.27
N LYS A 409 -27.07 17.10 9.58
CA LYS A 409 -25.71 17.36 9.05
C LYS A 409 -25.29 16.39 7.95
N ARG A 410 -26.15 15.44 7.60
CA ARG A 410 -25.87 14.48 6.52
C ARG A 410 -26.29 15.07 5.17
N PRO A 411 -25.41 15.03 4.15
CA PRO A 411 -25.84 15.29 2.79
C PRO A 411 -27.00 14.34 2.41
N ASN A 412 -28.04 14.87 1.77
CA ASN A 412 -29.11 14.05 1.23
C ASN A 412 -28.76 13.65 -0.21
N TYR A 413 -28.13 12.51 -0.38
CA TYR A 413 -27.66 12.03 -1.67
C TYR A 413 -28.79 11.78 -2.68
N ASN A 414 -30.03 11.44 -2.21
CA ASN A 414 -31.18 11.28 -3.08
C ASN A 414 -31.56 12.63 -3.73
N VAL A 415 -31.59 13.72 -2.95
CA VAL A 415 -31.85 15.07 -3.47
C VAL A 415 -30.73 15.58 -4.36
N LEU A 416 -29.48 15.20 -4.04
CA LEU A 416 -28.30 15.56 -4.83
C LEU A 416 -28.16 14.73 -6.12
N GLY A 417 -28.98 13.70 -6.32
CA GLY A 417 -28.87 12.81 -7.47
C GLY A 417 -27.53 12.04 -7.49
N THR A 418 -27.10 11.56 -6.31
CA THR A 418 -25.86 10.77 -6.19
C THR A 418 -26.21 9.38 -5.71
N PRO A 419 -26.44 8.41 -6.62
CA PRO A 419 -26.92 7.08 -6.24
C PRO A 419 -25.84 6.24 -5.53
N SER A 420 -24.56 6.46 -5.81
CA SER A 420 -23.44 5.73 -5.23
C SER A 420 -22.40 6.67 -4.62
N PRO A 421 -22.65 7.23 -3.41
CA PRO A 421 -21.74 8.22 -2.82
C PRO A 421 -20.48 7.61 -2.21
N PHE A 422 -20.50 6.33 -1.85
CA PHE A 422 -19.43 5.66 -1.11
C PHE A 422 -18.63 4.66 -1.94
N SER A 423 -19.11 4.28 -3.11
CA SER A 423 -18.50 3.27 -3.96
C SER A 423 -18.54 3.67 -5.43
N ARG A 424 -17.77 2.97 -6.23
CA ARG A 424 -17.69 3.13 -7.69
C ARG A 424 -18.22 1.85 -8.36
N PRO A 425 -19.51 1.75 -8.67
CA PRO A 425 -20.09 0.57 -9.27
C PRO A 425 -19.74 0.47 -10.77
N TRP A 426 -18.50 0.08 -11.07
CA TRP A 426 -17.98 -0.04 -12.44
C TRP A 426 -18.78 -0.98 -13.31
N SER A 427 -19.26 -2.09 -12.74
CA SER A 427 -20.13 -3.04 -13.46
C SER A 427 -21.43 -2.42 -13.95
N SER A 428 -22.03 -1.52 -13.15
CA SER A 428 -23.25 -0.79 -13.55
C SER A 428 -22.94 0.30 -14.59
N LEU A 429 -21.75 0.90 -14.55
CA LEU A 429 -21.32 1.90 -15.53
C LEU A 429 -21.00 1.27 -16.88
N THR A 430 -20.29 0.15 -16.91
CA THR A 430 -19.89 -0.56 -18.13
C THR A 430 -21.00 -1.47 -18.66
N GLY A 431 -21.93 -1.91 -17.82
CA GLY A 431 -22.91 -2.94 -18.13
C GLY A 431 -22.35 -4.37 -18.05
N HIS A 432 -21.10 -4.54 -17.64
CA HIS A 432 -20.41 -5.82 -17.63
C HIS A 432 -19.75 -6.07 -16.27
N GLN A 433 -19.77 -7.33 -15.81
CA GLN A 433 -19.13 -7.74 -14.56
C GLN A 433 -17.60 -7.95 -14.73
N ASP A 434 -17.19 -8.31 -15.92
CA ASP A 434 -15.83 -8.63 -16.32
C ASP A 434 -15.10 -7.44 -16.98
N TRP A 435 -15.32 -6.24 -16.42
CA TRP A 435 -14.60 -5.04 -16.82
C TRP A 435 -13.13 -5.08 -16.37
N PHE A 436 -12.27 -4.41 -17.12
CA PHE A 436 -10.83 -4.33 -16.83
C PHE A 436 -10.26 -2.95 -17.13
N VAL A 437 -9.08 -2.66 -16.56
CA VAL A 437 -8.33 -1.43 -16.81
C VAL A 437 -7.34 -1.67 -17.94
N LEU A 438 -7.31 -0.77 -18.93
CA LEU A 438 -6.37 -0.83 -20.04
C LEU A 438 -4.95 -0.48 -19.61
N ARG A 439 -4.02 -1.42 -19.78
CA ARG A 439 -2.60 -1.29 -19.43
C ARG A 439 -1.65 -1.42 -20.62
N ASP A 440 -2.18 -1.79 -21.79
CA ASP A 440 -1.38 -1.92 -23.01
C ASP A 440 -0.82 -0.54 -23.43
N THR A 441 0.50 -0.40 -23.31
CA THR A 441 1.20 0.86 -23.59
C THR A 441 1.11 1.26 -25.06
N ALA A 442 1.07 0.30 -26.00
CA ALA A 442 0.96 0.57 -27.43
C ALA A 442 -0.42 1.11 -27.79
N VAL A 443 -1.46 0.53 -27.17
CA VAL A 443 -2.84 1.00 -27.32
C VAL A 443 -3.03 2.37 -26.68
N LEU A 444 -2.50 2.56 -25.47
CA LEU A 444 -2.55 3.86 -24.78
C LEU A 444 -1.83 4.96 -25.59
N ALA A 445 -0.69 4.66 -26.22
CA ALA A 445 0.02 5.60 -27.08
C ALA A 445 -0.85 6.02 -28.28
N LYS A 446 -1.51 5.06 -28.95
CA LYS A 446 -2.44 5.35 -30.05
C LYS A 446 -3.61 6.23 -29.62
N LEU A 447 -4.18 5.96 -28.44
CA LEU A 447 -5.27 6.78 -27.88
C LEU A 447 -4.79 8.21 -27.53
N ARG A 448 -3.54 8.38 -27.10
CA ARG A 448 -2.93 9.71 -26.83
C ARG A 448 -2.74 10.52 -28.11
N GLU A 449 -2.31 9.88 -29.19
CA GLU A 449 -2.08 10.54 -30.48
C GLU A 449 -3.36 10.99 -31.18
N ARG A 450 -4.54 10.55 -30.69
CA ARG A 450 -5.87 10.88 -31.25
C ARG A 450 -6.02 10.57 -32.73
N ARG A 451 -5.18 9.76 -33.30
CA ARG A 451 -5.23 9.32 -34.67
C ARG A 451 -6.10 8.08 -34.74
N GLU A 452 -7.33 8.26 -35.22
CA GLU A 452 -8.32 7.23 -35.50
C GLU A 452 -9.03 6.62 -34.28
N SER A 453 -10.30 6.23 -34.46
CA SER A 453 -10.99 5.36 -33.55
C SER A 453 -10.26 4.02 -33.51
N VAL A 454 -9.51 3.78 -32.44
CA VAL A 454 -8.83 2.50 -32.25
C VAL A 454 -9.92 1.44 -32.16
N ALA A 455 -10.01 0.56 -33.15
CA ALA A 455 -10.90 -0.59 -33.12
C ALA A 455 -10.36 -1.58 -32.08
N LEU A 456 -10.72 -1.37 -30.82
CA LEU A 456 -10.40 -2.27 -29.71
C LEU A 456 -11.49 -3.31 -29.60
N ALA A 457 -11.11 -4.56 -29.54
CA ALA A 457 -12.00 -5.60 -29.05
C ALA A 457 -12.36 -5.28 -27.60
N ASN A 458 -13.65 -5.44 -27.22
CA ASN A 458 -14.12 -5.25 -25.84
C ASN A 458 -14.12 -3.81 -25.28
N THR A 459 -14.26 -2.77 -26.10
CA THR A 459 -14.33 -1.37 -25.64
C THR A 459 -15.38 -1.12 -24.56
N GLU A 460 -16.48 -1.89 -24.57
CA GLU A 460 -17.58 -1.78 -23.59
C GLU A 460 -17.14 -2.13 -22.18
N ARG A 461 -16.18 -3.04 -22.03
CA ARG A 461 -15.65 -3.51 -20.74
C ARG A 461 -14.40 -2.76 -20.29
N THR A 462 -13.88 -1.87 -21.12
CA THR A 462 -12.59 -1.23 -20.93
C THR A 462 -12.70 0.07 -20.16
N LEU A 463 -11.93 0.18 -19.08
CA LEU A 463 -11.69 1.42 -18.34
C LEU A 463 -10.28 1.95 -18.65
N VAL A 464 -10.14 3.27 -18.65
CA VAL A 464 -8.87 3.93 -18.94
C VAL A 464 -8.50 4.88 -17.84
N VAL A 465 -7.24 4.84 -17.39
CA VAL A 465 -6.71 5.75 -16.36
C VAL A 465 -6.50 7.14 -16.93
N VAL A 466 -7.04 8.13 -16.24
CA VAL A 466 -6.98 9.54 -16.64
C VAL A 466 -6.52 10.43 -15.51
N ASN A 467 -5.74 11.44 -15.86
CA ASN A 467 -5.33 12.51 -14.99
C ASN A 467 -6.24 13.74 -15.18
N LEU A 468 -6.72 14.28 -14.08
CA LEU A 468 -7.65 15.39 -14.02
C LEU A 468 -7.03 16.58 -13.30
N LYS A 469 -7.28 17.78 -13.81
CA LYS A 469 -6.95 19.03 -13.13
C LYS A 469 -8.15 19.97 -13.21
N ILE A 470 -8.64 20.44 -12.05
CA ILE A 470 -9.75 21.41 -11.99
C ILE A 470 -9.33 22.75 -12.59
N GLU A 471 -10.22 23.32 -13.38
CA GLU A 471 -10.13 24.68 -13.90
C GLU A 471 -10.73 25.64 -12.86
N GLY A 472 -9.88 26.45 -12.23
CA GLY A 472 -10.30 27.41 -11.21
C GLY A 472 -10.43 26.84 -9.80
N LYS A 473 -11.52 27.18 -9.09
CA LYS A 473 -11.76 26.76 -7.72
C LYS A 473 -12.61 25.50 -7.68
N GLY A 474 -12.19 24.52 -6.90
CA GLY A 474 -12.93 23.27 -6.71
C GLY A 474 -12.13 22.31 -5.84
N ARG A 475 -12.63 21.11 -5.68
CA ARG A 475 -11.95 20.00 -4.99
C ARG A 475 -12.11 18.73 -5.77
N LEU A 476 -11.07 17.94 -5.85
CA LEU A 476 -11.12 16.55 -6.30
C LEU A 476 -10.87 15.62 -5.10
N SER A 477 -11.80 14.72 -4.87
CA SER A 477 -11.69 13.71 -3.82
C SER A 477 -12.10 12.34 -4.37
N GLU A 478 -11.81 11.30 -3.63
CA GLU A 478 -12.29 9.95 -3.92
C GLU A 478 -13.81 9.94 -4.17
N ASN A 479 -14.27 9.16 -5.14
CA ASN A 479 -15.66 9.03 -5.61
C ASN A 479 -16.27 10.28 -6.26
N THR A 480 -15.48 11.32 -6.58
CA THR A 480 -15.95 12.43 -7.42
C THR A 480 -16.35 11.89 -8.79
N GLY A 481 -17.58 12.15 -9.23
CA GLY A 481 -18.06 11.71 -10.55
C GLY A 481 -17.45 12.52 -11.68
N ILE A 482 -17.18 11.87 -12.81
CA ILE A 482 -16.67 12.47 -14.05
C ILE A 482 -17.78 12.40 -15.09
N TYR A 483 -18.12 13.53 -15.68
CA TYR A 483 -19.28 13.66 -16.59
C TYR A 483 -18.86 14.29 -17.92
N LEU A 484 -19.57 13.92 -18.99
CA LEU A 484 -19.42 14.60 -20.28
C LEU A 484 -20.13 15.96 -20.25
N PRO A 485 -19.46 17.05 -20.68
CA PRO A 485 -20.13 18.33 -20.88
C PRO A 485 -21.10 18.24 -22.06
N LEU A 486 -22.19 18.99 -21.99
CA LEU A 486 -23.06 19.28 -23.13
C LEU A 486 -22.43 20.37 -23.99
N ASP A 487 -22.85 20.48 -25.25
CA ASP A 487 -22.33 21.52 -26.16
C ASP A 487 -22.60 22.94 -25.58
N CYS A 488 -23.75 23.16 -24.95
CA CYS A 488 -24.08 24.42 -24.29
C CYS A 488 -23.17 24.73 -23.09
N ASP A 489 -22.64 23.72 -22.40
CA ASP A 489 -21.70 23.91 -21.29
C ASP A 489 -20.35 24.45 -21.77
N LEU A 490 -19.94 24.07 -22.98
CA LEU A 490 -18.66 24.48 -23.58
C LEU A 490 -18.69 25.92 -24.10
N GLU A 491 -19.89 26.47 -24.36
CA GLU A 491 -20.08 27.82 -24.86
C GLU A 491 -20.23 28.87 -23.73
N THR A 492 -20.41 28.43 -22.48
CA THR A 492 -20.59 29.31 -21.33
C THR A 492 -19.25 29.59 -20.63
N ASP A 493 -19.01 30.85 -20.29
CA ASP A 493 -17.93 31.28 -19.39
C ASP A 493 -18.25 31.00 -17.89
N ASP A 494 -19.38 30.37 -17.62
CA ASP A 494 -19.83 30.09 -16.26
C ASP A 494 -19.14 28.83 -15.71
N PHE A 495 -18.24 29.03 -14.76
CA PHE A 495 -17.46 27.96 -14.13
C PHE A 495 -18.25 27.11 -13.11
N CYS A 496 -19.53 27.42 -12.90
CA CYS A 496 -20.38 26.75 -11.91
C CYS A 496 -21.75 26.38 -12.50
N LEU A 497 -21.82 25.17 -13.01
CA LEU A 497 -23.08 24.56 -13.43
C LEU A 497 -23.65 23.76 -12.27
N GLU A 498 -24.98 23.69 -12.14
CA GLU A 498 -25.60 22.95 -11.05
C GLU A 498 -26.49 21.82 -11.56
N GLU A 499 -26.45 20.70 -10.83
CA GLU A 499 -27.40 19.60 -11.01
C GLU A 499 -28.77 20.01 -10.42
N PRO A 500 -29.86 19.83 -11.15
CA PRO A 500 -31.20 20.03 -10.61
C PRO A 500 -31.45 19.14 -9.39
N LYS A 501 -32.26 19.62 -8.44
CA LYS A 501 -32.65 18.81 -7.29
C LYS A 501 -33.50 17.65 -7.71
N HIS A 502 -33.15 16.45 -7.29
CA HIS A 502 -33.92 15.24 -7.51
C HIS A 502 -35.00 15.05 -6.43
N ASN A 503 -36.06 14.32 -6.76
CA ASN A 503 -37.10 13.96 -5.79
C ASN A 503 -36.55 12.89 -4.83
N ASP A 504 -36.88 13.05 -3.56
CA ASP A 504 -36.58 12.07 -2.53
C ASP A 504 -37.83 11.25 -2.19
N ASP A 505 -38.00 10.15 -2.90
CA ASP A 505 -39.19 9.28 -2.75
C ASP A 505 -39.25 8.60 -1.37
N HIS A 506 -38.16 8.57 -0.65
CA HIS A 506 -38.06 7.98 0.69
C HIS A 506 -38.26 8.97 1.83
N GLU A 507 -38.39 10.28 1.58
CA GLU A 507 -38.49 11.29 2.64
C GLU A 507 -39.72 11.05 3.53
N SER A 508 -40.87 10.78 2.94
CA SER A 508 -42.10 10.50 3.67
C SER A 508 -41.99 9.23 4.51
N LYS A 509 -41.40 8.16 3.94
CA LYS A 509 -41.17 6.90 4.63
C LYS A 509 -40.20 7.09 5.82
N ARG A 510 -39.13 7.87 5.65
CA ARG A 510 -38.19 8.17 6.76
C ARG A 510 -38.88 8.93 7.89
N LYS A 511 -39.70 9.93 7.57
CA LYS A 511 -40.49 10.67 8.57
C LYS A 511 -41.42 9.75 9.33
N GLN A 512 -42.12 8.87 8.63
CA GLN A 512 -43.05 7.89 9.23
C GLN A 512 -42.32 6.90 10.13
N THR A 513 -41.23 6.28 9.65
CA THR A 513 -40.41 5.33 10.42
C THR A 513 -39.84 5.98 11.68
N ARG A 514 -39.36 7.22 11.59
CA ARG A 514 -38.91 7.99 12.75
C ARG A 514 -40.01 8.22 13.76
N SER A 515 -41.21 8.58 13.33
CA SER A 515 -42.34 8.78 14.22
C SER A 515 -42.78 7.49 14.93
N GLN A 516 -42.86 6.39 14.19
CA GLN A 516 -43.16 5.07 14.74
C GLN A 516 -42.10 4.63 15.79
N HIS A 517 -40.82 4.75 15.46
CA HIS A 517 -39.73 4.45 16.36
C HIS A 517 -39.78 5.27 17.66
N GLN A 518 -39.97 6.59 17.54
CA GLN A 518 -40.10 7.47 18.72
C GLN A 518 -41.32 7.08 19.59
N SER A 519 -42.43 6.74 18.96
CA SER A 519 -43.64 6.29 19.69
C SER A 519 -43.41 4.98 20.41
N ARG A 520 -42.75 4.02 19.73
CA ARG A 520 -42.41 2.72 20.32
C ARG A 520 -41.47 2.84 21.50
N LEU A 521 -40.37 3.64 21.34
CA LEU A 521 -39.45 3.91 22.42
C LEU A 521 -40.10 4.61 23.62
N LYS A 522 -41.01 5.57 23.37
CA LYS A 522 -41.77 6.23 24.44
C LYS A 522 -42.62 5.21 25.20
N GLN A 523 -43.25 4.29 24.48
CA GLN A 523 -44.09 3.22 25.09
C GLN A 523 -43.22 2.30 25.98
N LEU A 524 -42.08 1.80 25.45
CA LEU A 524 -41.17 0.92 26.21
C LEU A 524 -40.56 1.63 27.44
N LYS A 525 -40.17 2.90 27.30
CA LYS A 525 -39.66 3.70 28.43
C LYS A 525 -40.77 3.92 29.51
N ARG A 526 -42.02 4.14 29.11
CA ARG A 526 -43.16 4.25 30.04
C ARG A 526 -43.38 2.93 30.79
N GLN A 527 -43.31 1.79 30.10
CA GLN A 527 -43.42 0.47 30.73
C GLN A 527 -42.27 0.23 31.72
N ALA A 528 -41.04 0.51 31.33
CA ALA A 528 -39.89 0.39 32.21
C ALA A 528 -40.01 1.31 33.47
N LYS A 529 -40.53 2.54 33.31
CA LYS A 529 -40.76 3.45 34.43
C LYS A 529 -41.81 2.86 35.41
N LYS A 530 -42.91 2.31 34.91
CA LYS A 530 -43.95 1.68 35.76
C LYS A 530 -43.39 0.49 36.53
N ILE A 531 -42.56 -0.34 35.91
CA ILE A 531 -41.96 -1.50 36.55
C ILE A 531 -40.92 -1.06 37.60
N ARG A 532 -40.11 -0.01 37.32
CA ARG A 532 -39.20 0.56 38.32
C ARG A 532 -39.94 1.13 39.54
N GLN A 533 -41.05 1.79 39.34
CA GLN A 533 -41.93 2.27 40.44
C GLN A 533 -42.44 1.12 41.29
N LYS A 534 -42.89 0.03 40.68
CA LYS A 534 -43.30 -1.19 41.38
C LYS A 534 -42.13 -1.80 42.20
N ARG A 535 -40.91 -1.82 41.63
CA ARG A 535 -39.71 -2.28 42.34
C ARG A 535 -39.43 -1.43 43.59
N THR A 536 -39.45 -0.08 43.42
CA THR A 536 -39.23 0.84 44.57
C THR A 536 -40.28 0.68 45.64
N GLN A 537 -41.53 0.48 45.27
CA GLN A 537 -42.65 0.24 46.23
C GLN A 537 -42.42 -1.09 46.97
N LEU A 538 -42.10 -2.17 46.26
CA LEU A 538 -41.79 -3.46 46.86
C LEU A 538 -40.65 -3.39 47.86
N LEU A 539 -39.58 -2.67 47.51
CA LEU A 539 -38.42 -2.47 48.40
C LEU A 539 -38.78 -1.67 49.67
N LEU A 540 -39.71 -0.71 49.54
CA LEU A 540 -40.21 0.02 50.72
C LEU A 540 -41.10 -0.85 51.62
N GLU A 541 -41.92 -1.71 51.03
CA GLU A 541 -42.80 -2.67 51.73
C GLU A 541 -41.96 -3.75 52.43
N THR A 542 -40.92 -4.29 51.80
CA THR A 542 -40.02 -5.27 52.40
C THR A 542 -39.18 -4.67 53.53
N ALA A 543 -38.75 -3.41 53.39
CA ALA A 543 -38.02 -2.69 54.45
C ALA A 543 -38.90 -2.42 55.66
N ALA A 544 -40.21 -2.32 55.49
CA ALA A 544 -41.16 -2.08 56.60
C ALA A 544 -41.69 -3.37 57.27
N ALA A 545 -41.71 -4.51 56.56
CA ALA A 545 -42.41 -5.75 57.03
C ALA A 545 -41.47 -6.91 57.38
N GLY A 546 -40.12 -6.79 57.20
CA GLY A 546 -39.18 -7.89 57.41
C GLY A 546 -39.18 -8.88 56.22
N GLU A 547 -38.03 -9.50 55.98
CA GLU A 547 -37.78 -10.35 54.78
C GLU A 547 -38.68 -11.62 54.77
N ASN A 548 -39.54 -11.73 53.76
CA ASN A 548 -40.24 -12.97 53.43
C ASN A 548 -39.73 -13.52 52.09
N SER A 549 -39.53 -14.85 52.00
CA SER A 549 -39.04 -15.54 50.79
C SER A 549 -39.92 -15.32 49.55
N ALA A 550 -41.20 -15.00 49.70
CA ALA A 550 -42.14 -14.67 48.62
C ALA A 550 -41.84 -13.33 47.93
N ASP A 551 -41.20 -12.40 48.66
CA ASP A 551 -40.85 -11.08 48.12
C ASP A 551 -39.55 -11.10 47.33
N HIS A 552 -38.66 -12.06 47.60
CA HIS A 552 -37.47 -12.31 46.81
C HIS A 552 -37.81 -12.78 45.39
N ASN A 553 -38.75 -13.71 45.26
CA ASN A 553 -39.24 -14.18 43.94
C ASN A 553 -39.91 -13.06 43.15
N LYS A 554 -40.63 -12.13 43.78
CA LYS A 554 -41.25 -10.96 43.08
C LYS A 554 -40.19 -9.96 42.64
N ALA A 555 -39.12 -9.73 43.40
CA ALA A 555 -38.01 -8.86 43.04
C ALA A 555 -37.24 -9.41 41.83
N GLU A 556 -36.98 -10.72 41.81
CA GLU A 556 -36.33 -11.40 40.70
C GLU A 556 -37.17 -11.32 39.40
N THR A 557 -38.50 -11.55 39.51
CA THR A 557 -39.41 -11.41 38.35
C THR A 557 -39.41 -9.99 37.77
N ILE A 558 -39.35 -8.97 38.63
CA ILE A 558 -39.24 -7.56 38.24
C ILE A 558 -37.92 -7.29 37.50
N GLU A 559 -36.84 -7.87 38.00
CA GLU A 559 -35.51 -7.69 37.41
C GLU A 559 -35.39 -8.34 36.02
N VAL A 560 -35.91 -9.55 35.85
CA VAL A 560 -36.05 -10.23 34.56
C VAL A 560 -36.88 -9.40 33.60
N SER A 561 -38.01 -8.84 34.05
CA SER A 561 -38.88 -7.98 33.22
C SER A 561 -38.20 -6.69 32.80
N LEU A 562 -37.37 -6.06 33.65
CA LEU A 562 -36.59 -4.87 33.28
C LEU A 562 -35.45 -5.20 32.28
N LYS A 563 -34.82 -6.36 32.44
CA LYS A 563 -33.80 -6.84 31.50
C LYS A 563 -34.39 -7.13 30.13
N ALA A 564 -35.57 -7.77 30.09
CA ALA A 564 -36.30 -8.02 28.84
C ALA A 564 -36.71 -6.71 28.13
N LEU A 565 -37.23 -5.70 28.87
CA LEU A 565 -37.58 -4.40 28.30
C LEU A 565 -36.33 -3.63 27.79
N LYS A 566 -35.19 -3.79 28.47
CA LYS A 566 -33.93 -3.23 27.96
C LYS A 566 -33.51 -3.89 26.66
N GLY A 567 -33.61 -5.21 26.56
CA GLY A 567 -33.40 -5.97 25.32
C GLY A 567 -34.29 -5.47 24.17
N LEU A 568 -35.63 -5.35 24.44
CA LEU A 568 -36.56 -4.83 23.43
C LEU A 568 -36.24 -3.39 23.01
N CYS A 569 -35.75 -2.54 23.89
CA CYS A 569 -35.30 -1.20 23.53
C CYS A 569 -34.04 -1.21 22.64
N GLU A 570 -33.14 -2.12 22.87
CA GLU A 570 -31.92 -2.28 22.06
C GLU A 570 -32.26 -2.86 20.69
N GLU A 571 -33.12 -3.86 20.63
CA GLU A 571 -33.66 -4.43 19.41
C GLU A 571 -34.38 -3.39 18.55
N GLU A 572 -35.30 -2.62 19.14
CA GLU A 572 -35.98 -1.53 18.45
C GLU A 572 -35.03 -0.48 17.87
N LYS A 573 -33.95 -0.12 18.59
CA LYS A 573 -32.93 0.79 18.10
C LYS A 573 -32.14 0.21 16.94
N SER A 574 -31.78 -1.08 17.02
CA SER A 574 -31.08 -1.77 15.94
C SER A 574 -31.95 -1.85 14.69
N THR A 575 -33.20 -2.31 14.83
CA THR A 575 -34.15 -2.41 13.71
C THR A 575 -34.39 -1.04 13.05
N TYR A 576 -34.55 0.00 13.90
CA TYR A 576 -34.72 1.36 13.36
C TYR A 576 -33.47 1.82 12.63
N LYS A 577 -32.27 1.54 13.17
CA LYS A 577 -31.01 1.90 12.55
C LYS A 577 -30.92 1.26 11.15
N ASP A 578 -31.12 -0.04 11.06
CA ASP A 578 -31.01 -0.80 9.80
C ASP A 578 -32.05 -0.34 8.77
N THR A 579 -33.31 -0.14 9.21
CA THR A 579 -34.37 0.37 8.33
C THR A 579 -34.09 1.79 7.87
N ASN A 580 -33.61 2.65 8.76
CA ASN A 580 -33.30 4.03 8.44
C ASN A 580 -32.09 4.12 7.48
N GLU A 581 -31.06 3.28 7.67
CA GLU A 581 -29.90 3.23 6.78
C GLU A 581 -30.34 2.85 5.35
N ARG A 582 -31.17 1.80 5.20
CA ARG A 582 -31.72 1.40 3.88
C ARG A 582 -32.52 2.51 3.19
N LEU A 583 -33.27 3.31 3.94
CA LEU A 583 -34.04 4.42 3.38
C LEU A 583 -33.22 5.64 2.95
N TRP A 584 -31.94 5.69 3.34
CA TRP A 584 -30.98 6.70 2.89
C TRP A 584 -30.14 6.26 1.69
N GLU A 585 -30.19 4.97 1.34
CA GLU A 585 -29.46 4.40 0.22
C GLU A 585 -30.36 4.31 -1.02
N SER A 586 -29.76 4.48 -2.17
CA SER A 586 -30.46 4.23 -3.45
C SER A 586 -30.58 2.73 -3.68
N GLU A 587 -31.76 2.27 -4.03
CA GLU A 587 -32.05 0.83 -4.21
C GLU A 587 -31.60 0.29 -5.58
N SER A 588 -31.30 1.16 -6.57
CA SER A 588 -31.05 0.70 -7.94
C SER A 588 -30.00 1.56 -8.65
N TYR A 589 -29.09 0.87 -9.31
CA TYR A 589 -28.08 1.46 -10.20
C TYR A 589 -28.43 1.31 -11.69
N ASP A 590 -29.67 0.92 -12.03
CA ASP A 590 -30.07 0.52 -13.39
C ASP A 590 -29.94 1.63 -14.45
N LYS A 591 -29.92 2.89 -14.03
CA LYS A 591 -29.75 4.06 -14.91
C LYS A 591 -28.62 4.98 -14.45
N LEU A 592 -27.57 4.40 -13.90
CA LEU A 592 -26.48 5.16 -13.29
C LEU A 592 -25.86 6.19 -14.25
N ARG A 593 -25.64 5.79 -15.50
CA ARG A 593 -25.01 6.62 -16.53
C ARG A 593 -25.81 7.90 -16.83
N ASP A 594 -27.13 7.77 -16.96
CA ASP A 594 -28.03 8.86 -17.36
C ASP A 594 -28.95 9.31 -16.22
N HIS A 595 -28.54 9.05 -14.97
CA HIS A 595 -29.30 9.45 -13.79
C HIS A 595 -29.33 10.97 -13.61
N ASN A 596 -28.29 11.64 -13.99
CA ASN A 596 -28.09 13.08 -13.88
C ASN A 596 -28.34 13.79 -15.21
N CYS A 597 -28.41 15.11 -15.17
CA CYS A 597 -28.58 15.93 -16.39
C CYS A 597 -27.38 15.89 -17.34
N ARG A 598 -26.26 15.29 -16.92
CA ARG A 598 -25.07 15.02 -17.73
C ARG A 598 -24.69 13.55 -17.59
N THR A 599 -24.18 12.99 -18.67
CA THR A 599 -23.80 11.57 -18.72
C THR A 599 -22.56 11.30 -17.87
N LEU A 600 -22.70 10.40 -16.90
CA LEU A 600 -21.59 9.92 -16.07
C LEU A 600 -20.72 8.98 -16.90
N ILE A 601 -19.40 9.24 -16.93
CA ILE A 601 -18.42 8.44 -17.67
C ILE A 601 -17.42 7.73 -16.79
N GLY A 602 -17.29 8.12 -15.50
CA GLY A 602 -16.33 7.53 -14.58
C GLY A 602 -16.27 8.21 -13.23
N TRP A 603 -15.26 7.85 -12.45
CA TRP A 603 -14.99 8.41 -11.12
C TRP A 603 -13.52 8.67 -10.88
N VAL A 604 -13.25 9.64 -10.02
CA VAL A 604 -11.94 9.87 -9.42
C VAL A 604 -11.67 8.78 -8.37
N VAL A 605 -10.52 8.14 -8.48
CA VAL A 605 -10.05 7.13 -7.51
C VAL A 605 -9.22 7.83 -6.43
N ASP A 606 -8.27 8.67 -6.83
CA ASP A 606 -7.44 9.45 -5.93
C ASP A 606 -7.44 10.92 -6.32
N GLY A 607 -7.52 11.82 -5.34
CA GLY A 607 -7.53 13.26 -5.62
C GLY A 607 -7.06 14.09 -4.44
N GLY A 608 -6.59 15.28 -4.74
CA GLY A 608 -6.13 16.25 -3.74
C GLY A 608 -5.41 17.44 -4.36
N TYR A 609 -4.89 18.30 -3.50
CA TYR A 609 -4.17 19.49 -3.94
C TYR A 609 -2.73 19.17 -4.33
N SER A 610 -2.32 19.52 -5.54
CA SER A 610 -0.95 19.43 -6.03
C SER A 610 -0.21 20.74 -5.86
N LEU A 611 0.93 20.71 -5.16
CA LEU A 611 1.84 21.84 -5.06
C LEU A 611 2.59 22.09 -6.38
N ARG A 612 2.85 21.05 -7.16
CA ARG A 612 3.50 21.14 -8.47
C ARG A 612 2.61 21.86 -9.49
N GLN A 613 1.32 21.54 -9.49
CA GLN A 613 0.38 22.08 -10.46
C GLN A 613 -0.37 23.34 -9.96
N GLY A 614 -0.23 23.66 -8.65
CA GLY A 614 -0.87 24.82 -8.03
C GLY A 614 -2.40 24.74 -8.03
N GLY A 615 -2.98 23.54 -7.96
CA GLY A 615 -4.42 23.32 -8.03
C GLY A 615 -4.83 21.90 -7.61
N GLU A 616 -6.14 21.67 -7.61
CA GLU A 616 -6.69 20.35 -7.34
C GLU A 616 -6.49 19.42 -8.55
N VAL A 617 -5.94 18.26 -8.29
CA VAL A 617 -5.68 17.22 -9.27
C VAL A 617 -6.27 15.89 -8.82
N GLY A 618 -6.49 14.99 -9.74
CA GLY A 618 -6.97 13.65 -9.44
C GLY A 618 -6.58 12.66 -10.51
N VAL A 619 -6.48 11.41 -10.10
CA VAL A 619 -6.37 10.25 -10.98
C VAL A 619 -7.70 9.51 -10.91
N GLY A 620 -8.28 9.23 -12.05
CA GLY A 620 -9.57 8.56 -12.16
C GLY A 620 -9.60 7.54 -13.28
N LEU A 621 -10.73 6.88 -13.40
CA LEU A 621 -11.01 5.94 -14.47
C LEU A 621 -12.27 6.38 -15.22
N ILE A 622 -12.25 6.25 -16.53
CA ILE A 622 -13.39 6.49 -17.40
C ILE A 622 -13.66 5.28 -18.27
N SER A 623 -14.94 5.05 -18.58
CA SER A 623 -15.38 4.00 -19.52
C SER A 623 -15.08 4.44 -20.95
N LEU A 624 -14.33 3.63 -21.69
CA LEU A 624 -13.95 3.93 -23.06
C LEU A 624 -15.17 3.96 -24.02
N SER A 625 -16.15 3.10 -23.78
CA SER A 625 -17.41 3.09 -24.55
C SER A 625 -18.23 4.37 -24.35
N SER A 626 -18.17 4.98 -23.18
CA SER A 626 -18.92 6.21 -22.88
C SER A 626 -18.40 7.44 -23.63
N VAL A 627 -17.17 7.39 -24.11
CA VAL A 627 -16.52 8.49 -24.85
C VAL A 627 -16.33 8.16 -26.35
N ASN A 628 -16.99 7.09 -26.86
CA ASN A 628 -16.92 6.66 -28.25
C ASN A 628 -15.47 6.53 -28.76
N ASN A 629 -14.58 5.98 -27.94
CA ASN A 629 -13.15 5.86 -28.20
C ASN A 629 -12.41 7.21 -28.47
N LYS A 630 -13.07 8.33 -28.16
CA LYS A 630 -12.53 9.68 -28.29
C LYS A 630 -12.42 10.30 -26.89
N ILE A 631 -11.19 10.38 -26.38
CA ILE A 631 -10.98 10.93 -25.04
C ILE A 631 -11.15 12.45 -25.06
N PRO A 632 -12.12 13.01 -24.29
CA PRO A 632 -12.34 14.44 -24.23
C PRO A 632 -11.19 15.15 -23.53
N LEU A 633 -10.86 16.37 -23.95
CA LEU A 633 -9.85 17.19 -23.27
C LEU A 633 -10.38 17.85 -22.02
N ARG A 634 -11.68 18.10 -21.99
CA ARG A 634 -12.38 18.84 -20.95
C ARG A 634 -13.58 18.05 -20.51
N VAL A 635 -13.77 17.90 -19.22
CA VAL A 635 -14.86 17.16 -18.59
C VAL A 635 -15.46 17.97 -17.46
N LEU A 636 -16.60 17.55 -16.98
CA LEU A 636 -17.20 18.06 -15.76
C LEU A 636 -16.95 17.10 -14.61
N THR A 637 -16.67 17.63 -13.43
CA THR A 637 -16.51 16.86 -12.21
C THR A 637 -17.48 17.32 -11.16
N ARG A 638 -18.11 16.40 -10.41
CA ARG A 638 -19.03 16.71 -9.33
C ARG A 638 -18.76 15.84 -8.12
N GLN A 639 -18.59 16.49 -6.97
CA GLN A 639 -18.45 15.77 -5.71
C GLN A 639 -19.75 15.10 -5.29
N PRO A 640 -19.70 13.96 -4.59
CA PRO A 640 -20.90 13.25 -4.14
C PRO A 640 -21.84 14.12 -3.27
N ASP A 641 -21.27 15.00 -2.46
CA ASP A 641 -21.96 15.85 -1.48
C ASP A 641 -22.36 17.24 -2.00
N ASN A 642 -22.18 17.50 -3.30
CA ASN A 642 -22.43 18.79 -3.90
C ASN A 642 -23.26 18.66 -5.20
N SER A 643 -24.09 19.69 -5.49
CA SER A 643 -24.81 19.82 -6.75
C SER A 643 -23.98 20.48 -7.87
N SER A 644 -22.90 21.21 -7.51
CA SER A 644 -22.14 22.01 -8.47
C SER A 644 -21.17 21.18 -9.29
N PHE A 645 -21.27 21.30 -10.60
CA PHE A 645 -20.25 20.79 -11.53
C PHE A 645 -19.08 21.77 -11.65
N ARG A 646 -17.90 21.22 -11.90
CA ARG A 646 -16.67 21.98 -12.15
C ARG A 646 -15.97 21.43 -13.38
N PHE A 647 -15.47 22.32 -14.21
CA PHE A 647 -14.66 21.93 -15.34
C PHE A 647 -13.30 21.41 -14.87
N ALA A 648 -12.86 20.37 -15.52
CA ALA A 648 -11.54 19.80 -15.36
C ALA A 648 -10.92 19.47 -16.72
N SER A 649 -9.65 19.79 -16.89
CA SER A 649 -8.86 19.28 -17.99
C SER A 649 -8.51 17.82 -17.77
N LEU A 650 -8.61 17.00 -18.83
CA LEU A 650 -8.36 15.57 -18.77
C LEU A 650 -7.19 15.20 -19.68
N LYS A 651 -6.29 14.36 -19.16
CA LYS A 651 -5.19 13.76 -19.91
C LYS A 651 -5.15 12.26 -19.63
N LEU A 652 -4.77 11.45 -20.61
CA LEU A 652 -4.42 10.05 -20.39
C LEU A 652 -3.18 9.94 -19.50
N SER A 653 -3.25 9.05 -18.55
CA SER A 653 -2.12 8.72 -17.68
C SER A 653 -1.00 8.03 -18.44
#